data_6be0de33ca0fd4ff9f8b71c0aa2338be
#
_entry.id   6be0de33ca0fd4ff9f8b71c0aa2338be
#
_cell.length_a   1.000
_cell.length_b   1.000
_cell.length_c   1.000
_cell.angle_alpha   90.00
_cell.angle_beta   90.00
_cell.angle_gamma   90.00
#
_symmetry.space_group_name_H-M   'P 1'
#
loop_
_entity.id
_entity.type
_entity.pdbx_description
1 polymer ?
#
loop_
_entity_poly.entity_id
_entity_poly.type
_entity_poly.pdbx_seq_one_letter_code
_entity_poly.pdbx_strand_id
1 'polypeptide(L)'
;MSLPDRSTAVRRSFLSVFWVSVLLIATPSISFAQSDPLHIWVGKPDRPAAEKWVSDHLAKEQQYVDELLAAKVPRTIENTLRPFDNAQNELGVAGSEAYLMFAVAPQKDVRDAGQALAQQIQQANTVLYLNQDVYRALAAVDLSAADPATRHYMERTLLEYRLAGVDKDAATRAQVKKFQDHITEAALKFGRNLQENPNHVVVKDKAELAGLPADFIAAHPPAAEGSITLTTDETDYTPIMTYATSDDLRKRMYLAYTTRAYPANKEILLDVLKTRYEMAKILGYASFADLATADQMIGSAANMKAFLNEVDVASRPASRREYDMLLAFARQKQPGITAIPAYGRFYWEDQYARTTFNFDSQSVRPYFTYDRVQQGILDTAAKLFHVSFKPAPDAPVWDPSVSAWNVFDGDQLVGRVYLDMHPRDGKDKWFSSSPVVPGIKGRQLPEGVLICNFAGGKPGDPGLMQYDDVVTFFHEFGHLMHNILGGQQAWSGITGFSTETDFVEAPSQMLEEFFRDPGILRAFAKHYQTNQVLPIDLIDRMNQASAFGRAGWVQGQLFYSTYSLDLHDRPPDTIDLDAILRTDYARFYPYPFVDGNRFYAGFGHLMGYTSNYYTYVLDKVIAVDFFSQFDKNNLLGGEAAMRYRKAVLEPGGSKAGTELVRSFLGRPQNLDAFKLWMDEEFRGTAQ
;
A
#
# COMPACT_ATOMS: atom_id res chain seq x y z
N MET A 1 5.30 72.57 -27.37
CA MET A 1 6.17 73.41 -26.56
C MET A 1 7.30 72.49 -26.12
N SER A 2 8.31 72.50 -26.90
CA SER A 2 9.63 73.07 -26.88
C SER A 2 10.63 72.37 -26.00
N LEU A 3 11.51 71.65 -26.69
CA LEU A 3 12.90 71.36 -26.32
C LEU A 3 13.69 72.69 -26.02
N PRO A 4 14.88 72.73 -25.43
CA PRO A 4 16.13 72.41 -26.11
C PRO A 4 17.15 71.66 -25.17
N ASP A 5 18.06 70.89 -25.67
CA ASP A 5 19.24 70.94 -26.53
C ASP A 5 20.52 71.56 -25.90
N ARG A 6 21.63 70.95 -26.28
CA ARG A 6 23.06 71.29 -26.34
C ARG A 6 23.99 70.51 -25.39
N SER A 7 24.75 69.60 -25.93
CA SER A 7 25.97 69.60 -26.75
C SER A 7 27.22 70.14 -26.03
N THR A 8 28.30 69.42 -26.06
CA THR A 8 29.61 69.51 -26.78
C THR A 8 30.66 68.79 -25.92
N ALA A 9 31.76 68.25 -26.30
CA ALA A 9 32.48 68.01 -27.54
C ALA A 9 33.77 67.22 -27.19
N VAL A 10 34.08 66.23 -28.01
CA VAL A 10 35.40 65.88 -28.60
C VAL A 10 36.69 65.96 -27.74
N ARG A 11 37.40 64.86 -27.60
CA ARG A 11 38.80 64.71 -28.04
C ARG A 11 39.17 63.24 -28.36
N ARG A 12 39.72 63.08 -29.56
CA ARG A 12 40.35 61.86 -30.10
C ARG A 12 41.75 61.69 -29.51
N SER A 13 42.13 60.42 -29.30
CA SER A 13 43.52 60.00 -29.46
C SER A 13 43.52 58.50 -29.90
N PHE A 14 44.23 58.33 -31.04
CA PHE A 14 44.54 57.00 -31.65
C PHE A 14 45.54 56.22 -30.79
N LEU A 15 45.37 54.93 -30.66
CA LEU A 15 46.49 53.95 -30.63
C LEU A 15 46.00 52.55 -30.91
N SER A 16 46.44 52.08 -32.05
CA SER A 16 46.89 50.71 -32.42
C SER A 16 46.17 49.46 -31.99
N VAL A 17 45.58 48.80 -32.98
CA VAL A 17 45.03 47.41 -33.00
C VAL A 17 46.18 46.41 -32.84
N PHE A 18 46.07 45.52 -31.85
CA PHE A 18 46.68 44.21 -31.88
C PHE A 18 45.58 43.15 -31.72
N TRP A 19 45.30 42.43 -32.80
CA TRP A 19 44.44 41.25 -32.79
C TRP A 19 45.23 40.08 -32.21
N VAL A 20 44.93 39.67 -30.96
CA VAL A 20 45.30 38.37 -30.44
C VAL A 20 44.07 37.47 -30.55
N SER A 21 44.10 36.59 -31.54
CA SER A 21 43.10 35.49 -31.66
C SER A 21 43.31 34.49 -30.54
N VAL A 22 42.53 34.60 -29.49
CA VAL A 22 42.42 33.55 -28.46
C VAL A 22 41.51 32.47 -29.03
N LEU A 23 42.09 31.36 -29.46
CA LEU A 23 41.37 30.12 -29.70
C LEU A 23 40.82 29.63 -28.35
N LEU A 24 39.54 29.87 -28.09
CA LEU A 24 38.83 29.15 -27.02
C LEU A 24 38.65 27.71 -27.46
N ILE A 25 39.55 26.84 -26.99
CA ILE A 25 39.32 25.40 -26.99
C ILE A 25 38.22 25.17 -25.95
N ALA A 26 36.99 24.97 -26.43
CA ALA A 26 35.89 24.46 -25.62
C ALA A 26 36.25 23.03 -25.22
N THR A 27 36.82 22.88 -24.03
CA THR A 27 36.83 21.57 -23.38
C THR A 27 35.39 21.21 -23.10
N PRO A 28 34.91 20.04 -23.54
CA PRO A 28 33.62 19.53 -23.08
C PRO A 28 33.69 19.38 -21.57
N SER A 29 32.97 20.23 -20.84
CA SER A 29 32.70 20.01 -19.43
C SER A 29 31.94 18.70 -19.37
N ILE A 30 32.62 17.59 -19.06
CA ILE A 30 31.98 16.39 -18.58
C ILE A 30 31.39 16.78 -17.25
N SER A 31 30.12 17.18 -17.29
CA SER A 31 29.31 17.27 -16.08
C SER A 31 29.21 15.85 -15.55
N PHE A 32 30.03 15.53 -14.56
CA PHE A 32 29.74 14.40 -13.69
C PHE A 32 28.38 14.72 -13.10
N ALA A 33 27.34 14.00 -13.50
CA ALA A 33 26.06 14.04 -12.82
C ALA A 33 26.35 13.83 -11.32
N GLN A 34 26.07 14.84 -10.52
CA GLN A 34 26.28 14.80 -9.09
C GLN A 34 25.35 13.69 -8.57
N SER A 35 25.92 12.56 -8.09
CA SER A 35 25.13 11.46 -7.54
C SER A 35 24.45 11.98 -6.27
N ASP A 36 23.12 11.95 -6.25
CA ASP A 36 22.35 12.23 -5.04
C ASP A 36 22.37 11.00 -4.14
N PRO A 37 22.81 11.11 -2.88
CA PRO A 37 22.85 9.97 -1.96
C PRO A 37 21.47 9.49 -1.50
N LEU A 38 20.39 10.23 -1.75
CA LEU A 38 19.03 9.88 -1.36
C LEU A 38 18.16 9.45 -2.55
N HIS A 39 18.53 9.87 -3.77
CA HIS A 39 17.70 9.65 -4.96
C HIS A 39 18.53 9.11 -6.13
N ILE A 40 18.33 7.85 -6.42
CA ILE A 40 18.97 7.22 -7.58
C ILE A 40 18.48 7.80 -8.91
N TRP A 41 17.24 8.34 -8.94
CA TRP A 41 16.58 8.86 -10.15
C TRP A 41 17.18 10.16 -10.68
N VAL A 42 18.04 10.82 -9.91
CA VAL A 42 18.84 11.94 -10.38
C VAL A 42 19.83 11.43 -11.45
N GLY A 43 19.57 11.71 -12.71
CA GLY A 43 20.41 11.30 -13.83
C GLY A 43 19.94 10.07 -14.62
N LYS A 44 18.76 9.50 -14.31
CA LYS A 44 18.15 8.37 -15.02
C LYS A 44 19.10 7.14 -15.01
N PRO A 45 19.14 6.39 -13.93
CA PRO A 45 20.11 5.32 -13.73
C PRO A 45 19.96 4.22 -14.78
N ASP A 46 21.07 3.75 -15.29
CA ASP A 46 21.21 2.43 -15.89
C ASP A 46 21.58 1.39 -14.84
N ARG A 47 21.60 0.13 -15.23
CA ARG A 47 21.95 -0.97 -14.32
C ARG A 47 23.30 -0.80 -13.61
N PRO A 48 24.42 -0.42 -14.29
CA PRO A 48 25.69 -0.19 -13.60
C PRO A 48 25.66 0.94 -12.58
N ALA A 49 24.95 2.02 -12.89
CA ALA A 49 24.78 3.14 -11.96
C ALA A 49 23.97 2.72 -10.72
N ALA A 50 22.89 1.93 -10.91
CA ALA A 50 22.10 1.38 -9.82
C ALA A 50 22.91 0.43 -8.92
N GLU A 51 23.65 -0.49 -9.50
CA GLU A 51 24.53 -1.43 -8.78
C GLU A 51 25.62 -0.68 -7.96
N LYS A 52 26.21 0.36 -8.55
CA LYS A 52 27.19 1.18 -7.84
C LYS A 52 26.55 1.96 -6.70
N TRP A 53 25.41 2.60 -6.93
CA TRP A 53 24.73 3.41 -5.92
C TRP A 53 24.34 2.57 -4.69
N VAL A 54 23.78 1.38 -4.88
CA VAL A 54 23.46 0.45 -3.78
C VAL A 54 24.74 -0.06 -3.09
N SER A 55 25.80 -0.38 -3.85
CA SER A 55 27.09 -0.77 -3.28
C SER A 55 27.69 0.31 -2.37
N ASP A 56 27.54 1.61 -2.74
CA ASP A 56 28.00 2.73 -1.93
C ASP A 56 27.22 2.81 -0.59
N HIS A 57 25.90 2.56 -0.60
CA HIS A 57 25.09 2.47 0.63
C HIS A 57 25.48 1.30 1.52
N LEU A 58 25.67 0.11 0.96
CA LEU A 58 26.12 -1.06 1.71
C LEU A 58 27.52 -0.86 2.32
N ALA A 59 28.41 -0.16 1.62
CA ALA A 59 29.73 0.19 2.17
C ALA A 59 29.62 1.17 3.35
N LYS A 60 28.72 2.13 3.30
CA LYS A 60 28.46 3.06 4.43
C LYS A 60 27.78 2.34 5.61
N GLU A 61 26.81 1.48 5.33
CA GLU A 61 26.20 0.62 6.37
C GLU A 61 27.29 -0.13 7.13
N GLN A 62 28.17 -0.85 6.43
CA GLN A 62 29.27 -1.57 7.06
C GLN A 62 30.21 -0.64 7.85
N GLN A 63 30.50 0.56 7.34
CA GLN A 63 31.30 1.56 8.05
C GLN A 63 30.65 1.95 9.38
N TYR A 64 29.34 2.17 9.43
CA TYR A 64 28.63 2.50 10.66
C TYR A 64 28.59 1.32 11.65
N VAL A 65 28.47 0.08 11.15
CA VAL A 65 28.59 -1.13 11.98
C VAL A 65 29.99 -1.24 12.58
N ASP A 66 31.04 -1.01 11.78
CA ASP A 66 32.44 -1.02 12.27
C ASP A 66 32.68 0.08 13.31
N GLU A 67 32.15 1.27 13.11
CA GLU A 67 32.21 2.39 14.07
C GLU A 67 31.55 2.00 15.39
N LEU A 68 30.34 1.45 15.35
CA LEU A 68 29.62 0.95 16.49
C LEU A 68 30.42 -0.09 17.25
N LEU A 69 31.01 -1.07 16.57
CA LEU A 69 31.76 -2.16 17.20
C LEU A 69 33.10 -1.66 17.81
N ALA A 70 33.76 -0.70 17.16
CA ALA A 70 35.00 -0.09 17.64
C ALA A 70 34.80 0.86 18.82
N ALA A 71 33.58 1.31 19.12
CA ALA A 71 33.31 2.24 20.18
C ALA A 71 33.74 1.70 21.58
N LYS A 72 34.37 2.57 22.37
CA LYS A 72 34.84 2.21 23.70
C LYS A 72 33.69 2.22 24.72
N VAL A 73 33.82 1.43 25.78
CA VAL A 73 32.89 1.48 26.92
C VAL A 73 33.13 2.77 27.73
N PRO A 74 32.08 3.38 28.32
CA PRO A 74 30.70 2.91 28.35
C PRO A 74 29.99 3.06 27.00
N ARG A 75 29.06 2.16 26.71
CA ARG A 75 28.17 2.24 25.55
C ARG A 75 27.10 3.32 25.80
N THR A 76 26.93 4.21 24.84
CA THR A 76 26.00 5.34 24.95
C THR A 76 25.08 5.39 23.72
N ILE A 77 24.02 6.17 23.80
CA ILE A 77 23.14 6.48 22.66
C ILE A 77 23.99 6.99 21.49
N GLU A 78 24.88 7.95 21.70
CA GLU A 78 25.64 8.58 20.62
C GLU A 78 26.73 7.69 20.02
N ASN A 79 27.40 6.84 20.80
CA ASN A 79 28.50 6.02 20.29
C ASN A 79 28.05 4.61 19.85
N THR A 80 26.78 4.24 20.08
CA THR A 80 26.28 2.90 19.79
C THR A 80 24.94 2.92 19.05
N LEU A 81 23.89 3.53 19.62
CA LEU A 81 22.58 3.57 18.98
C LEU A 81 22.57 4.46 17.71
N ARG A 82 23.27 5.61 17.75
CA ARG A 82 23.33 6.52 16.60
C ARG A 82 24.01 5.88 15.37
N PRO A 83 25.20 5.24 15.47
CA PRO A 83 25.76 4.51 14.34
C PRO A 83 24.87 3.35 13.86
N PHE A 84 24.19 2.64 14.78
CA PHE A 84 23.23 1.61 14.39
C PHE A 84 22.07 2.19 13.56
N ASP A 85 21.45 3.27 14.01
CA ASP A 85 20.37 3.94 13.27
C ASP A 85 20.84 4.49 11.90
N ASN A 86 22.10 4.97 11.84
CA ASN A 86 22.68 5.38 10.56
C ASN A 86 22.84 4.19 9.61
N ALA A 87 23.29 3.03 10.10
CA ALA A 87 23.37 1.80 9.29
C ALA A 87 21.99 1.37 8.78
N GLN A 88 20.97 1.40 9.65
CA GLN A 88 19.58 1.11 9.28
C GLN A 88 19.04 2.11 8.25
N ASN A 89 19.39 3.40 8.36
CA ASN A 89 18.97 4.40 7.39
C ASN A 89 19.59 4.16 5.99
N GLU A 90 20.87 3.75 5.92
CA GLU A 90 21.49 3.41 4.63
C GLU A 90 20.79 2.21 3.97
N LEU A 91 20.45 1.16 4.75
CA LEU A 91 19.67 0.02 4.26
C LEU A 91 18.24 0.42 3.86
N GLY A 92 17.60 1.30 4.63
CA GLY A 92 16.25 1.79 4.37
C GLY A 92 16.15 2.59 3.07
N VAL A 93 17.06 3.56 2.86
CA VAL A 93 17.14 4.35 1.62
C VAL A 93 17.42 3.44 0.42
N ALA A 94 18.45 2.59 0.52
CA ALA A 94 18.79 1.68 -0.57
C ALA A 94 17.65 0.70 -0.89
N GLY A 95 16.98 0.18 0.15
CA GLY A 95 15.88 -0.77 0.01
C GLY A 95 14.65 -0.16 -0.67
N SER A 96 14.26 1.04 -0.26
CA SER A 96 13.15 1.78 -0.87
C SER A 96 13.39 2.06 -2.35
N GLU A 97 14.58 2.53 -2.71
CA GLU A 97 14.94 2.84 -4.09
C GLU A 97 15.11 1.59 -4.95
N ALA A 98 15.65 0.49 -4.41
CA ALA A 98 15.72 -0.80 -5.11
C ALA A 98 14.31 -1.36 -5.38
N TYR A 99 13.39 -1.24 -4.42
CA TYR A 99 11.99 -1.62 -4.60
C TYR A 99 11.32 -0.76 -5.68
N LEU A 100 11.52 0.57 -5.66
CA LEU A 100 10.99 1.45 -6.70
C LEU A 100 11.53 1.09 -8.09
N MET A 101 12.82 0.81 -8.23
CA MET A 101 13.38 0.34 -9.51
C MET A 101 12.64 -0.91 -9.99
N PHE A 102 12.43 -1.88 -9.12
CA PHE A 102 11.71 -3.12 -9.44
C PHE A 102 10.26 -2.85 -9.84
N ALA A 103 9.55 -2.03 -9.06
CA ALA A 103 8.11 -1.84 -9.20
C ALA A 103 7.72 -0.90 -10.35
N VAL A 104 8.55 0.12 -10.66
CA VAL A 104 8.09 1.24 -11.52
C VAL A 104 9.04 1.67 -12.62
N ALA A 105 10.29 1.17 -12.66
CA ALA A 105 11.24 1.63 -13.70
C ALA A 105 10.73 1.31 -15.12
N PRO A 106 10.76 2.27 -16.06
CA PRO A 106 10.34 2.02 -17.44
C PRO A 106 11.21 0.97 -18.15
N GLN A 107 12.52 0.95 -17.86
CA GLN A 107 13.48 0.05 -18.49
C GLN A 107 13.51 -1.31 -17.79
N LYS A 108 13.37 -2.38 -18.57
CA LYS A 108 13.38 -3.76 -18.03
C LYS A 108 14.66 -4.13 -17.31
N ASP A 109 15.82 -3.74 -17.84
CA ASP A 109 17.13 -4.02 -17.24
C ASP A 109 17.33 -3.32 -15.90
N VAL A 110 16.74 -2.12 -15.71
CA VAL A 110 16.70 -1.42 -14.42
C VAL A 110 15.76 -2.13 -13.43
N ARG A 111 14.58 -2.62 -13.89
CA ARG A 111 13.69 -3.43 -13.04
C ARG A 111 14.35 -4.73 -12.58
N ASP A 112 15.01 -5.43 -13.50
CA ASP A 112 15.74 -6.67 -13.19
C ASP A 112 16.90 -6.40 -12.21
N ALA A 113 17.60 -5.27 -12.35
CA ALA A 113 18.60 -4.82 -11.38
C ALA A 113 17.96 -4.52 -10.02
N GLY A 114 16.84 -3.76 -9.99
CA GLY A 114 16.11 -3.41 -8.77
C GLY A 114 15.75 -4.65 -7.95
N GLN A 115 15.26 -5.70 -8.60
CA GLN A 115 14.96 -6.97 -7.92
C GLN A 115 16.20 -7.61 -7.29
N ALA A 116 17.29 -7.70 -8.03
CA ALA A 116 18.54 -8.32 -7.54
C ALA A 116 19.15 -7.49 -6.38
N LEU A 117 19.08 -6.17 -6.48
CA LEU A 117 19.57 -5.24 -5.47
C LEU A 117 18.70 -5.27 -4.19
N ALA A 118 17.38 -5.34 -4.32
CA ALA A 118 16.48 -5.51 -3.18
C ALA A 118 16.80 -6.81 -2.41
N GLN A 119 17.07 -7.90 -3.11
CA GLN A 119 17.53 -9.15 -2.50
C GLN A 119 18.86 -8.99 -1.76
N GLN A 120 19.82 -8.28 -2.36
CA GLN A 120 21.14 -8.05 -1.75
C GLN A 120 21.01 -7.22 -0.46
N ILE A 121 20.17 -6.19 -0.47
CA ILE A 121 19.92 -5.34 0.70
C ILE A 121 19.22 -6.15 1.81
N GLN A 122 18.25 -6.98 1.46
CA GLN A 122 17.59 -7.85 2.43
C GLN A 122 18.58 -8.85 3.06
N GLN A 123 19.53 -9.36 2.29
CA GLN A 123 20.61 -10.21 2.82
C GLN A 123 21.52 -9.44 3.80
N ALA A 124 21.86 -8.18 3.49
CA ALA A 124 22.66 -7.34 4.40
C ALA A 124 21.89 -7.07 5.70
N ASN A 125 20.58 -6.76 5.62
CA ASN A 125 19.72 -6.59 6.78
C ASN A 125 19.67 -7.87 7.65
N THR A 126 19.53 -9.04 7.02
CA THR A 126 19.59 -10.33 7.72
C THR A 126 20.92 -10.53 8.46
N VAL A 127 22.04 -10.18 7.84
CA VAL A 127 23.37 -10.27 8.45
C VAL A 127 23.48 -9.34 9.64
N LEU A 128 22.98 -8.11 9.53
CA LEU A 128 22.96 -7.12 10.64
C LEU A 128 22.18 -7.65 11.83
N TYR A 129 20.93 -8.14 11.63
CA TYR A 129 20.08 -8.65 12.72
C TYR A 129 20.53 -10.00 13.33
N LEU A 130 21.43 -10.74 12.66
CA LEU A 130 22.04 -11.94 13.22
C LEU A 130 23.43 -11.67 13.85
N ASN A 131 23.89 -10.40 13.86
CA ASN A 131 25.18 -10.04 14.42
C ASN A 131 25.11 -9.92 15.95
N GLN A 132 25.66 -10.92 16.65
CA GLN A 132 25.69 -10.96 18.13
C GLN A 132 26.48 -9.82 18.77
N ASP A 133 27.54 -9.33 18.12
CA ASP A 133 28.37 -8.29 18.70
C ASP A 133 27.66 -6.94 18.66
N VAL A 134 26.91 -6.67 17.56
CA VAL A 134 26.00 -5.50 17.47
C VAL A 134 24.90 -5.61 18.53
N TYR A 135 24.23 -6.76 18.63
CA TYR A 135 23.20 -6.99 19.66
C TYR A 135 23.72 -6.74 21.08
N ARG A 136 24.89 -7.31 21.42
CA ARG A 136 25.50 -7.10 22.76
C ARG A 136 25.87 -5.64 23.00
N ALA A 137 26.35 -4.94 21.98
CA ALA A 137 26.69 -3.52 22.08
C ALA A 137 25.43 -2.69 22.33
N LEU A 138 24.33 -2.94 21.59
CA LEU A 138 23.04 -2.26 21.79
C LEU A 138 22.45 -2.56 23.16
N ALA A 139 22.47 -3.82 23.60
CA ALA A 139 21.95 -4.23 24.91
C ALA A 139 22.73 -3.64 26.10
N ALA A 140 23.96 -3.16 25.88
CA ALA A 140 24.81 -2.54 26.90
C ALA A 140 24.66 -1.01 26.94
N VAL A 141 23.81 -0.39 26.14
CA VAL A 141 23.59 1.07 26.14
C VAL A 141 22.85 1.49 27.41
N ASP A 142 23.39 2.50 28.10
CA ASP A 142 22.68 3.12 29.22
C ASP A 142 21.54 4.02 28.71
N LEU A 143 20.31 3.63 29.01
CA LEU A 143 19.07 4.32 28.65
C LEU A 143 18.45 5.13 29.78
N SER A 144 19.17 5.28 30.94
CA SER A 144 18.62 5.96 32.11
C SER A 144 18.17 7.40 31.84
N ALA A 145 18.90 8.11 30.97
CA ALA A 145 18.60 9.48 30.55
C ALA A 145 17.87 9.57 29.20
N ALA A 146 17.49 8.43 28.58
CA ALA A 146 16.83 8.42 27.30
C ALA A 146 15.39 8.95 27.40
N ASP A 147 14.91 9.61 26.34
CA ASP A 147 13.50 9.94 26.18
C ASP A 147 12.65 8.68 25.90
N PRO A 148 11.30 8.75 26.02
CA PRO A 148 10.44 7.58 25.82
C PRO A 148 10.55 6.97 24.40
N ALA A 149 10.67 7.78 23.37
CA ALA A 149 10.77 7.29 21.98
C ALA A 149 12.08 6.54 21.74
N THR A 150 13.20 7.03 22.27
CA THR A 150 14.50 6.35 22.22
C THR A 150 14.48 5.02 22.98
N ARG A 151 13.82 4.97 24.16
CA ARG A 151 13.63 3.69 24.89
C ARG A 151 12.81 2.71 24.09
N HIS A 152 11.67 3.14 23.54
CA HIS A 152 10.81 2.30 22.70
C HIS A 152 11.56 1.77 21.49
N TYR A 153 12.31 2.63 20.78
CA TYR A 153 13.14 2.22 19.65
C TYR A 153 14.12 1.11 20.02
N MET A 154 14.85 1.27 21.15
CA MET A 154 15.78 0.26 21.61
C MET A 154 15.09 -1.05 22.00
N GLU A 155 13.96 -0.98 22.71
CA GLU A 155 13.17 -2.16 23.10
C GLU A 155 12.69 -2.94 21.89
N ARG A 156 12.13 -2.26 20.88
CA ARG A 156 11.70 -2.85 19.61
C ARG A 156 12.88 -3.48 18.88
N THR A 157 13.97 -2.75 18.72
CA THR A 157 15.19 -3.25 18.05
C THR A 157 15.74 -4.51 18.73
N LEU A 158 15.86 -4.52 20.06
CA LEU A 158 16.33 -5.70 20.78
C LEU A 158 15.35 -6.88 20.70
N LEU A 159 14.05 -6.63 20.62
CA LEU A 159 13.04 -7.66 20.36
C LEU A 159 13.22 -8.27 18.97
N GLU A 160 13.34 -7.44 17.94
CA GLU A 160 13.55 -7.86 16.54
C GLU A 160 14.82 -8.73 16.38
N TYR A 161 15.93 -8.34 17.04
CA TYR A 161 17.13 -9.17 17.08
C TYR A 161 16.88 -10.57 17.69
N ARG A 162 16.09 -10.65 18.78
CA ARG A 162 15.76 -11.94 19.40
C ARG A 162 14.84 -12.77 18.52
N LEU A 163 13.84 -12.15 17.87
CA LEU A 163 12.95 -12.82 16.92
C LEU A 163 13.70 -13.32 15.68
N ALA A 164 14.74 -12.58 15.24
CA ALA A 164 15.66 -13.04 14.21
C ALA A 164 16.56 -14.21 14.65
N GLY A 165 16.66 -14.49 15.97
CA GLY A 165 17.43 -15.61 16.50
C GLY A 165 18.89 -15.27 16.84
N VAL A 166 19.22 -14.00 17.10
CA VAL A 166 20.59 -13.55 17.45
C VAL A 166 21.14 -14.24 18.71
N ASP A 167 20.26 -14.66 19.63
CA ASP A 167 20.59 -15.37 20.88
C ASP A 167 20.96 -16.84 20.68
N LYS A 168 20.74 -17.40 19.49
CA LYS A 168 21.02 -18.81 19.17
C LYS A 168 22.51 -19.04 18.92
N ASP A 169 22.91 -20.32 18.94
CA ASP A 169 24.27 -20.70 18.57
C ASP A 169 24.60 -20.41 17.09
N ALA A 170 25.87 -20.46 16.73
CA ALA A 170 26.34 -20.07 15.39
C ALA A 170 25.76 -20.96 14.27
N ALA A 171 25.55 -22.26 14.54
CA ALA A 171 24.98 -23.19 13.54
C ALA A 171 23.50 -22.88 13.30
N THR A 172 22.75 -22.62 14.36
CA THR A 172 21.33 -22.21 14.27
C THR A 172 21.19 -20.89 13.54
N ARG A 173 22.00 -19.85 13.85
CA ARG A 173 21.96 -18.58 13.12
C ARG A 173 22.28 -18.72 11.64
N ALA A 174 23.27 -19.56 11.30
CA ALA A 174 23.58 -19.85 9.89
C ALA A 174 22.41 -20.53 9.16
N GLN A 175 21.66 -21.39 9.86
CA GLN A 175 20.48 -22.03 9.31
C GLN A 175 19.31 -21.04 9.14
N VAL A 176 19.06 -20.17 10.13
CA VAL A 176 18.06 -19.09 10.03
C VAL A 176 18.35 -18.20 8.83
N LYS A 177 19.63 -17.80 8.65
CA LYS A 177 20.02 -17.01 7.47
C LYS A 177 19.67 -17.71 6.17
N LYS A 178 19.96 -19.00 6.04
CA LYS A 178 19.60 -19.77 4.85
C LYS A 178 18.09 -19.80 4.60
N PHE A 179 17.31 -19.96 5.65
CA PHE A 179 15.84 -19.94 5.56
C PHE A 179 15.33 -18.58 5.11
N GLN A 180 15.83 -17.48 5.67
CA GLN A 180 15.43 -16.13 5.29
C GLN A 180 15.81 -15.81 3.85
N ASP A 181 17.05 -16.14 3.42
CA ASP A 181 17.50 -15.96 2.04
C ASP A 181 16.57 -16.72 1.06
N HIS A 182 16.24 -17.97 1.41
CA HIS A 182 15.35 -18.82 0.61
C HIS A 182 13.92 -18.29 0.54
N ILE A 183 13.33 -17.85 1.66
CA ILE A 183 12.00 -17.27 1.71
C ILE A 183 11.94 -16.00 0.84
N THR A 184 12.96 -15.16 0.91
CA THR A 184 13.06 -13.92 0.11
C THR A 184 13.10 -14.24 -1.39
N GLU A 185 13.95 -15.17 -1.81
CA GLU A 185 14.02 -15.60 -3.21
C GLU A 185 12.69 -16.17 -3.71
N ALA A 186 12.07 -17.03 -2.90
CA ALA A 186 10.80 -17.66 -3.23
C ALA A 186 9.67 -16.61 -3.33
N ALA A 187 9.61 -15.64 -2.42
CA ALA A 187 8.61 -14.56 -2.44
C ALA A 187 8.73 -13.68 -3.68
N LEU A 188 9.96 -13.30 -4.07
CA LEU A 188 10.20 -12.54 -5.29
C LEU A 188 9.79 -13.33 -6.54
N LYS A 189 10.07 -14.64 -6.58
CA LYS A 189 9.65 -15.50 -7.68
C LYS A 189 8.14 -15.67 -7.75
N PHE A 190 7.48 -15.80 -6.60
CA PHE A 190 6.02 -15.86 -6.50
C PHE A 190 5.36 -14.59 -7.11
N GLY A 191 5.84 -13.41 -6.72
CA GLY A 191 5.36 -12.14 -7.25
C GLY A 191 5.61 -11.99 -8.76
N ARG A 192 6.81 -12.35 -9.23
CA ARG A 192 7.15 -12.31 -10.67
C ARG A 192 6.21 -13.19 -11.51
N ASN A 193 5.89 -14.39 -11.04
CA ASN A 193 4.95 -15.26 -11.75
C ASN A 193 3.57 -14.64 -11.94
N LEU A 194 3.12 -13.80 -10.99
CA LEU A 194 1.85 -13.08 -11.11
C LEU A 194 1.92 -11.91 -12.10
N GLN A 195 3.05 -11.20 -12.15
CA GLN A 195 3.23 -10.03 -13.02
C GLN A 195 3.45 -10.39 -14.49
N GLU A 196 4.26 -11.42 -14.75
CA GLU A 196 4.73 -11.74 -16.10
C GLU A 196 3.79 -12.65 -16.91
N ASN A 197 2.89 -13.37 -16.24
CA ASN A 197 2.02 -14.37 -16.90
C ASN A 197 0.56 -14.22 -16.48
N PRO A 198 -0.11 -13.11 -16.83
CA PRO A 198 -1.54 -12.98 -16.57
C PRO A 198 -2.32 -14.02 -17.39
N ASN A 199 -3.31 -14.64 -16.78
CA ASN A 199 -4.25 -15.47 -17.51
C ASN A 199 -5.12 -14.59 -18.42
N HIS A 200 -5.64 -15.19 -19.50
CA HIS A 200 -6.46 -14.50 -20.48
C HIS A 200 -7.79 -15.21 -20.69
N VAL A 201 -8.82 -14.42 -20.98
CA VAL A 201 -10.13 -14.92 -21.42
C VAL A 201 -10.39 -14.41 -22.84
N VAL A 202 -10.60 -15.34 -23.78
CA VAL A 202 -10.90 -14.99 -25.16
C VAL A 202 -12.41 -14.95 -25.37
N VAL A 203 -12.92 -13.81 -25.80
CA VAL A 203 -14.31 -13.58 -26.20
C VAL A 203 -14.41 -13.67 -27.72
N LYS A 204 -15.21 -14.60 -28.23
CA LYS A 204 -15.41 -14.81 -29.64
C LYS A 204 -16.71 -14.18 -30.18
N ASP A 205 -17.70 -14.04 -29.30
CA ASP A 205 -18.96 -13.40 -29.63
C ASP A 205 -19.11 -12.09 -28.85
N LYS A 206 -19.22 -10.96 -29.53
CA LYS A 206 -19.44 -9.65 -28.91
C LYS A 206 -20.69 -9.58 -28.04
N ALA A 207 -21.67 -10.45 -28.23
CA ALA A 207 -22.83 -10.52 -27.36
C ALA A 207 -22.49 -10.86 -25.91
N GLU A 208 -21.38 -11.55 -25.67
CA GLU A 208 -20.89 -11.84 -24.32
C GLU A 208 -20.49 -10.58 -23.53
N LEU A 209 -20.15 -9.48 -24.24
CA LEU A 209 -19.79 -8.19 -23.63
C LEU A 209 -21.01 -7.32 -23.27
N ALA A 210 -22.23 -7.84 -23.46
CA ALA A 210 -23.43 -7.10 -23.08
C ALA A 210 -23.43 -6.74 -21.60
N GLY A 211 -23.80 -5.48 -21.30
CA GLY A 211 -23.80 -4.91 -19.94
C GLY A 211 -22.52 -4.17 -19.56
N LEU A 212 -21.40 -4.41 -20.26
CA LEU A 212 -20.14 -3.71 -20.01
C LEU A 212 -20.20 -2.24 -20.46
N PRO A 213 -19.48 -1.34 -19.77
CA PRO A 213 -19.41 0.07 -20.15
C PRO A 213 -18.85 0.28 -21.56
N ALA A 214 -19.32 1.32 -22.27
CA ALA A 214 -18.93 1.58 -23.66
C ALA A 214 -17.43 1.92 -23.79
N ASP A 215 -16.85 2.63 -22.84
CA ASP A 215 -15.41 2.94 -22.75
C ASP A 215 -14.57 1.67 -22.55
N PHE A 216 -15.03 0.74 -21.72
CA PHE A 216 -14.40 -0.58 -21.57
C PHE A 216 -14.36 -1.32 -22.90
N ILE A 217 -15.50 -1.41 -23.60
CA ILE A 217 -15.58 -2.09 -24.91
C ILE A 217 -14.67 -1.40 -25.95
N ALA A 218 -14.60 -0.07 -25.94
CA ALA A 218 -13.76 0.69 -26.85
C ALA A 218 -12.26 0.48 -26.58
N ALA A 219 -11.87 0.25 -25.33
CA ALA A 219 -10.49 -0.04 -24.94
C ALA A 219 -10.01 -1.45 -25.37
N HIS A 220 -10.95 -2.36 -25.74
CA HIS A 220 -10.67 -3.72 -26.16
C HIS A 220 -11.08 -3.97 -27.60
N PRO A 221 -10.35 -3.42 -28.60
CA PRO A 221 -10.68 -3.65 -30.01
C PRO A 221 -10.49 -5.12 -30.40
N PRO A 222 -11.36 -5.66 -31.28
CA PRO A 222 -11.20 -7.04 -31.73
C PRO A 222 -9.92 -7.22 -32.54
N ALA A 223 -9.29 -8.37 -32.41
CA ALA A 223 -8.22 -8.83 -33.29
C ALA A 223 -8.73 -9.03 -34.75
N ALA A 224 -7.83 -9.27 -35.69
CA ALA A 224 -8.18 -9.43 -37.11
C ALA A 224 -9.19 -10.55 -37.39
N GLU A 225 -9.18 -11.62 -36.59
CA GLU A 225 -10.12 -12.71 -36.60
C GLU A 225 -11.44 -12.43 -35.88
N GLY A 226 -11.57 -11.23 -35.26
CA GLY A 226 -12.78 -10.78 -34.59
C GLY A 226 -12.86 -11.14 -33.10
N SER A 227 -11.90 -11.86 -32.55
CA SER A 227 -11.85 -12.19 -31.12
C SER A 227 -11.36 -10.99 -30.28
N ILE A 228 -11.76 -10.94 -29.00
CA ILE A 228 -11.31 -9.98 -28.02
C ILE A 228 -10.62 -10.75 -26.90
N THR A 229 -9.40 -10.34 -26.53
CA THR A 229 -8.66 -10.92 -25.40
C THR A 229 -8.79 -10.01 -24.20
N LEU A 230 -9.24 -10.57 -23.09
CA LEU A 230 -9.37 -9.92 -21.80
C LEU A 230 -8.33 -10.50 -20.85
N THR A 231 -7.75 -9.66 -20.00
CA THR A 231 -6.74 -10.08 -19.01
C THR A 231 -7.39 -10.35 -17.65
N THR A 232 -6.58 -10.85 -16.71
CA THR A 232 -6.98 -10.98 -15.30
C THR A 232 -6.50 -9.79 -14.44
N ASP A 233 -6.13 -8.67 -15.08
CA ASP A 233 -5.85 -7.42 -14.37
C ASP A 233 -7.17 -6.85 -13.81
N GLU A 234 -7.10 -6.12 -12.70
CA GLU A 234 -8.29 -5.58 -12.01
C GLU A 234 -9.13 -4.67 -12.94
N THR A 235 -8.48 -3.97 -13.85
CA THR A 235 -9.14 -3.12 -14.87
C THR A 235 -10.07 -3.89 -15.80
N ASP A 236 -9.84 -5.18 -16.00
CA ASP A 236 -10.70 -6.07 -16.80
C ASP A 236 -11.59 -6.92 -15.89
N TYR A 237 -11.02 -7.48 -14.81
CA TYR A 237 -11.74 -8.38 -13.93
C TYR A 237 -12.95 -7.72 -13.28
N THR A 238 -12.76 -6.57 -12.65
CA THR A 238 -13.82 -5.89 -11.89
C THR A 238 -15.02 -5.49 -12.77
N PRO A 239 -14.85 -4.82 -13.92
CA PRO A 239 -16.00 -4.52 -14.80
C PRO A 239 -16.73 -5.77 -15.30
N ILE A 240 -16.02 -6.85 -15.64
CA ILE A 240 -16.62 -8.07 -16.13
C ILE A 240 -17.45 -8.73 -15.03
N MET A 241 -16.91 -8.85 -13.82
CA MET A 241 -17.61 -9.48 -12.71
C MET A 241 -18.84 -8.69 -12.26
N THR A 242 -18.80 -7.36 -12.42
CA THR A 242 -19.87 -6.46 -11.98
C THR A 242 -20.95 -6.27 -13.05
N TYR A 243 -20.58 -6.08 -14.32
CA TYR A 243 -21.51 -5.58 -15.34
C TYR A 243 -21.85 -6.58 -16.44
N ALA A 244 -20.97 -7.56 -16.76
CA ALA A 244 -21.25 -8.48 -17.85
C ALA A 244 -22.51 -9.30 -17.55
N THR A 245 -23.48 -9.30 -18.48
CA THR A 245 -24.70 -10.09 -18.33
C THR A 245 -24.48 -11.58 -18.61
N SER A 246 -23.40 -11.93 -19.33
CA SER A 246 -23.02 -13.31 -19.63
C SER A 246 -22.49 -14.03 -18.39
N ASP A 247 -23.27 -14.98 -17.88
CA ASP A 247 -22.89 -15.84 -16.74
C ASP A 247 -21.65 -16.70 -17.07
N ASP A 248 -21.56 -17.17 -18.33
CA ASP A 248 -20.40 -17.93 -18.80
C ASP A 248 -19.12 -17.08 -18.82
N LEU A 249 -19.19 -15.84 -19.30
CA LEU A 249 -18.03 -14.93 -19.29
C LEU A 249 -17.55 -14.66 -17.87
N ARG A 250 -18.46 -14.34 -16.93
CA ARG A 250 -18.10 -14.16 -15.52
C ARG A 250 -17.46 -15.41 -14.92
N LYS A 251 -18.00 -16.60 -15.21
CA LYS A 251 -17.43 -17.86 -14.73
C LYS A 251 -16.03 -18.12 -15.28
N ARG A 252 -15.81 -17.91 -16.59
CA ARG A 252 -14.48 -18.06 -17.22
C ARG A 252 -13.49 -17.06 -16.64
N MET A 253 -13.90 -15.81 -16.46
CA MET A 253 -13.05 -14.76 -15.86
C MET A 253 -12.72 -15.07 -14.40
N TYR A 254 -13.70 -15.47 -13.58
CA TYR A 254 -13.50 -15.91 -12.21
C TYR A 254 -12.47 -17.05 -12.10
N LEU A 255 -12.59 -18.07 -12.93
CA LEU A 255 -11.65 -19.20 -12.94
C LEU A 255 -10.27 -18.77 -13.44
N ALA A 256 -10.19 -17.95 -14.48
CA ALA A 256 -8.92 -17.40 -14.94
C ALA A 256 -8.23 -16.59 -13.85
N TYR A 257 -8.97 -15.74 -13.13
CA TYR A 257 -8.45 -14.93 -12.03
C TYR A 257 -7.98 -15.79 -10.84
N THR A 258 -8.80 -16.76 -10.40
CA THR A 258 -8.49 -17.60 -9.25
C THR A 258 -7.46 -18.70 -9.53
N THR A 259 -7.00 -18.85 -10.77
CA THR A 259 -5.92 -19.78 -11.16
C THR A 259 -4.65 -19.06 -11.65
N ARG A 260 -4.53 -17.75 -11.40
CA ARG A 260 -3.31 -17.00 -11.76
C ARG A 260 -2.07 -17.67 -11.16
N ALA A 261 -1.02 -17.78 -11.98
CA ALA A 261 0.26 -18.41 -11.63
C ALA A 261 0.18 -19.87 -11.13
N TYR A 262 -0.97 -20.56 -11.22
CA TYR A 262 -1.07 -21.98 -10.97
C TYR A 262 -0.60 -22.78 -12.19
N PRO A 263 0.16 -23.90 -12.05
CA PRO A 263 0.56 -24.57 -10.81
C PRO A 263 1.86 -24.04 -10.19
N ALA A 264 2.60 -23.15 -10.86
CA ALA A 264 3.96 -22.77 -10.45
C ALA A 264 4.02 -22.24 -9.00
N ASN A 265 3.10 -21.36 -8.63
CA ASN A 265 3.08 -20.76 -7.30
C ASN A 265 2.56 -21.72 -6.21
N LYS A 266 1.88 -22.80 -6.55
CA LYS A 266 1.51 -23.85 -5.57
C LYS A 266 2.75 -24.46 -4.93
N GLU A 267 3.73 -24.86 -5.76
CA GLU A 267 4.95 -25.50 -5.28
C GLU A 267 5.82 -24.52 -4.47
N ILE A 268 5.91 -23.26 -4.92
CA ILE A 268 6.62 -22.21 -4.19
C ILE A 268 5.96 -21.98 -2.81
N LEU A 269 4.64 -21.90 -2.74
CA LEU A 269 3.91 -21.70 -1.48
C LEU A 269 4.16 -22.84 -0.49
N LEU A 270 4.06 -24.10 -0.93
CA LEU A 270 4.30 -25.26 -0.06
C LEU A 270 5.73 -25.26 0.48
N ASP A 271 6.72 -24.92 -0.34
CA ASP A 271 8.12 -24.83 0.06
C ASP A 271 8.37 -23.68 1.05
N VAL A 272 7.76 -22.52 0.83
CA VAL A 272 7.81 -21.39 1.78
C VAL A 272 7.17 -21.73 3.11
N LEU A 273 5.99 -22.37 3.12
CA LEU A 273 5.31 -22.77 4.34
C LEU A 273 6.13 -23.76 5.16
N LYS A 274 6.76 -24.72 4.49
CA LYS A 274 7.71 -25.66 5.13
C LYS A 274 8.90 -24.93 5.73
N THR A 275 9.53 -24.06 4.98
CA THR A 275 10.72 -23.31 5.42
C THR A 275 10.40 -22.39 6.61
N ARG A 276 9.25 -21.70 6.57
CA ARG A 276 8.76 -20.87 7.69
C ARG A 276 8.50 -21.70 8.95
N TYR A 277 7.88 -22.87 8.82
CA TYR A 277 7.64 -23.74 9.95
C TYR A 277 8.95 -24.23 10.58
N GLU A 278 9.90 -24.73 9.77
CA GLU A 278 11.20 -25.17 10.22
C GLU A 278 11.98 -24.05 10.91
N MET A 279 11.93 -22.83 10.36
CA MET A 279 12.54 -21.66 10.96
C MET A 279 11.93 -21.32 12.33
N ALA A 280 10.60 -21.30 12.44
CA ALA A 280 9.93 -21.06 13.71
C ALA A 280 10.30 -22.10 14.79
N LYS A 281 10.42 -23.37 14.39
CA LYS A 281 10.78 -24.47 15.31
C LYS A 281 12.20 -24.31 15.86
N ILE A 282 13.20 -23.96 15.03
CA ILE A 282 14.59 -23.78 15.51
C ILE A 282 14.72 -22.49 16.34
N LEU A 283 13.85 -21.50 16.15
CA LEU A 283 13.75 -20.29 16.97
C LEU A 283 13.03 -20.54 18.30
N GLY A 284 12.32 -21.67 18.46
CA GLY A 284 11.66 -22.08 19.71
C GLY A 284 10.17 -21.78 19.76
N TYR A 285 9.54 -21.46 18.62
CA TYR A 285 8.10 -21.21 18.53
C TYR A 285 7.32 -22.46 18.16
N ALA A 286 6.05 -22.52 18.60
CA ALA A 286 5.18 -23.67 18.31
C ALA A 286 4.77 -23.72 16.83
N SER A 287 4.56 -22.55 16.23
CA SER A 287 4.21 -22.38 14.81
C SER A 287 4.86 -21.12 14.24
N PHE A 288 4.80 -20.96 12.93
CA PHE A 288 5.21 -19.69 12.31
C PHE A 288 4.24 -18.54 12.65
N ALA A 289 2.96 -18.82 12.81
CA ALA A 289 1.99 -17.81 13.24
C ALA A 289 2.31 -17.25 14.64
N ASP A 290 2.80 -18.08 15.58
CA ASP A 290 3.27 -17.60 16.88
C ASP A 290 4.51 -16.71 16.77
N LEU A 291 5.46 -17.06 15.89
CA LEU A 291 6.64 -16.22 15.61
C LEU A 291 6.22 -14.88 15.00
N ALA A 292 5.35 -14.90 13.99
CA ALA A 292 4.94 -13.72 13.24
C ALA A 292 4.06 -12.75 14.03
N THR A 293 3.45 -13.20 15.14
CA THR A 293 2.62 -12.34 16.00
C THR A 293 3.32 -11.87 17.27
N ALA A 294 4.53 -12.35 17.53
CA ALA A 294 5.23 -12.11 18.80
C ALA A 294 5.58 -10.64 19.05
N ASP A 295 5.70 -9.83 18.00
CA ASP A 295 5.97 -8.40 18.05
C ASP A 295 4.79 -7.53 17.58
N GLN A 296 3.61 -8.14 17.37
CA GLN A 296 2.41 -7.44 16.92
C GLN A 296 1.51 -7.03 18.10
N MET A 297 0.56 -6.10 17.87
CA MET A 297 -0.44 -5.71 18.88
C MET A 297 -1.24 -6.88 19.41
N ILE A 298 -1.57 -7.85 18.56
CA ILE A 298 -2.34 -9.05 18.91
C ILE A 298 -1.55 -9.99 19.83
N GLY A 299 -0.22 -10.03 19.73
CA GLY A 299 0.74 -10.70 20.60
C GLY A 299 0.82 -12.23 20.49
N SER A 300 -0.13 -12.93 19.89
CA SER A 300 -0.09 -14.39 19.71
C SER A 300 -1.11 -14.92 18.69
N ALA A 301 -0.83 -16.06 18.08
CA ALA A 301 -1.77 -16.78 17.22
C ALA A 301 -3.08 -17.16 17.95
N ALA A 302 -3.01 -17.46 19.25
CA ALA A 302 -4.19 -17.75 20.07
C ALA A 302 -5.10 -16.52 20.21
N ASN A 303 -4.55 -15.34 20.49
CA ASN A 303 -5.31 -14.08 20.54
C ASN A 303 -5.90 -13.74 19.16
N MET A 304 -5.15 -13.97 18.09
CA MET A 304 -5.64 -13.78 16.71
C MET A 304 -6.87 -14.66 16.46
N LYS A 305 -6.82 -15.95 16.78
CA LYS A 305 -7.97 -16.87 16.67
C LYS A 305 -9.19 -16.39 17.46
N ALA A 306 -8.96 -15.92 18.70
CA ALA A 306 -10.03 -15.42 19.56
C ALA A 306 -10.69 -14.18 18.95
N PHE A 307 -9.90 -13.23 18.47
CA PHE A 307 -10.37 -12.02 17.79
C PHE A 307 -11.17 -12.35 16.52
N LEU A 308 -10.63 -13.19 15.63
CA LEU A 308 -11.33 -13.60 14.41
C LEU A 308 -12.67 -14.29 14.71
N ASN A 309 -12.74 -15.11 15.76
CA ASN A 309 -14.00 -15.72 16.20
C ASN A 309 -15.00 -14.67 16.74
N GLU A 310 -14.54 -13.68 17.49
CA GLU A 310 -15.42 -12.61 18.01
C GLU A 310 -16.06 -11.82 16.86
N VAL A 311 -15.24 -11.44 15.86
CA VAL A 311 -15.73 -10.73 14.66
C VAL A 311 -16.65 -11.61 13.82
N ASP A 312 -16.37 -12.91 13.70
CA ASP A 312 -17.22 -13.85 12.98
C ASP A 312 -18.61 -13.97 13.63
N VAL A 313 -18.66 -14.11 14.95
CA VAL A 313 -19.93 -14.14 15.70
C VAL A 313 -20.71 -12.83 15.50
N ALA A 314 -20.04 -11.69 15.47
CA ALA A 314 -20.67 -10.38 15.28
C ALA A 314 -21.21 -10.17 13.86
N SER A 315 -20.50 -10.63 12.81
CA SER A 315 -20.80 -10.30 11.41
C SER A 315 -21.60 -11.36 10.66
N ARG A 316 -21.50 -12.64 11.05
CA ARG A 316 -22.15 -13.76 10.35
C ARG A 316 -23.69 -13.63 10.20
N PRO A 317 -24.45 -13.20 11.22
CA PRO A 317 -25.91 -13.04 11.07
C PRO A 317 -26.30 -11.99 10.02
N ALA A 318 -25.55 -10.86 9.97
CA ALA A 318 -25.77 -9.80 8.99
C ALA A 318 -25.42 -10.28 7.57
N SER A 319 -24.26 -10.91 7.37
CA SER A 319 -23.86 -11.46 6.08
C SER A 319 -24.85 -12.51 5.52
N ARG A 320 -25.44 -13.32 6.39
CA ARG A 320 -26.49 -14.25 5.92
C ARG A 320 -27.75 -13.54 5.49
N ARG A 321 -28.20 -12.48 6.22
CA ARG A 321 -29.34 -11.67 5.81
C ARG A 321 -29.08 -11.00 4.45
N GLU A 322 -27.88 -10.42 4.24
CA GLU A 322 -27.49 -9.85 2.94
C GLU A 322 -27.62 -10.88 1.81
N TYR A 323 -27.06 -12.07 2.00
CA TYR A 323 -27.16 -13.12 1.01
C TYR A 323 -28.60 -13.57 0.74
N ASP A 324 -29.43 -13.74 1.77
CA ASP A 324 -30.82 -14.15 1.63
C ASP A 324 -31.64 -13.08 0.89
N MET A 325 -31.40 -11.79 1.15
CA MET A 325 -32.00 -10.67 0.42
C MET A 325 -31.57 -10.70 -1.06
N LEU A 326 -30.29 -10.90 -1.31
CA LEU A 326 -29.74 -10.96 -2.66
C LEU A 326 -30.28 -12.17 -3.44
N LEU A 327 -30.36 -13.33 -2.83
CA LEU A 327 -30.91 -14.54 -3.43
C LEU A 327 -32.41 -14.40 -3.71
N ALA A 328 -33.17 -13.79 -2.80
CA ALA A 328 -34.60 -13.52 -2.99
C ALA A 328 -34.82 -12.59 -4.21
N PHE A 329 -33.98 -11.54 -4.33
CA PHE A 329 -33.99 -10.65 -5.47
C PHE A 329 -33.63 -11.38 -6.79
N ALA A 330 -32.55 -12.17 -6.76
CA ALA A 330 -32.12 -12.93 -7.93
C ALA A 330 -33.19 -13.89 -8.43
N ARG A 331 -33.95 -14.53 -7.55
CA ARG A 331 -35.09 -15.40 -7.86
C ARG A 331 -36.23 -14.65 -8.55
N GLN A 332 -36.46 -13.39 -8.23
CA GLN A 332 -37.49 -12.58 -8.94
C GLN A 332 -37.08 -12.29 -10.37
N LYS A 333 -35.78 -12.11 -10.64
CA LYS A 333 -35.25 -11.81 -11.97
C LYS A 333 -35.02 -13.08 -12.81
N GLN A 334 -34.60 -14.16 -12.15
CA GLN A 334 -34.29 -15.45 -12.77
C GLN A 334 -34.95 -16.59 -11.99
N PRO A 335 -36.22 -16.90 -12.30
CA PRO A 335 -36.91 -18.02 -11.66
C PRO A 335 -36.14 -19.32 -11.86
N GLY A 336 -35.95 -20.07 -10.75
CA GLY A 336 -35.20 -21.33 -10.77
C GLY A 336 -33.76 -21.24 -10.25
N ILE A 337 -33.21 -20.04 -10.03
CA ILE A 337 -31.92 -19.93 -9.34
C ILE A 337 -32.04 -20.45 -7.89
N THR A 338 -31.25 -21.44 -7.54
CA THR A 338 -31.27 -22.05 -6.21
C THR A 338 -30.23 -21.44 -5.27
N ALA A 339 -29.10 -20.98 -5.83
CA ALA A 339 -28.02 -20.30 -5.12
C ALA A 339 -27.32 -19.34 -6.09
N ILE A 340 -26.73 -18.26 -5.57
CA ILE A 340 -25.88 -17.35 -6.34
C ILE A 340 -24.48 -17.95 -6.35
N PRO A 341 -23.90 -18.28 -7.53
CA PRO A 341 -22.51 -18.74 -7.59
C PRO A 341 -21.53 -17.62 -7.25
N ALA A 342 -20.31 -17.97 -6.77
CA ALA A 342 -19.31 -16.98 -6.40
C ALA A 342 -19.02 -15.95 -7.51
N TYR A 343 -18.97 -16.38 -8.76
CA TYR A 343 -18.77 -15.51 -9.94
C TYR A 343 -20.00 -14.64 -10.28
N GLY A 344 -21.13 -14.85 -9.61
CA GLY A 344 -22.35 -14.04 -9.77
C GLY A 344 -22.53 -12.96 -8.68
N ARG A 345 -21.70 -12.98 -7.63
CA ARG A 345 -21.86 -12.09 -6.47
C ARG A 345 -21.93 -10.61 -6.86
N PHE A 346 -20.90 -10.07 -7.45
CA PHE A 346 -20.80 -8.64 -7.79
C PHE A 346 -21.88 -8.20 -8.81
N TYR A 347 -22.20 -9.07 -9.77
CA TYR A 347 -23.28 -8.82 -10.73
C TYR A 347 -24.63 -8.67 -10.02
N TRP A 348 -24.97 -9.58 -9.12
CA TRP A 348 -26.24 -9.52 -8.40
C TRP A 348 -26.28 -8.38 -7.37
N GLU A 349 -25.17 -8.03 -6.75
CA GLU A 349 -25.05 -6.85 -5.88
C GLU A 349 -25.31 -5.56 -6.69
N ASP A 350 -24.72 -5.39 -7.88
CA ASP A 350 -24.99 -4.25 -8.78
C ASP A 350 -26.46 -4.21 -9.23
N GLN A 351 -27.02 -5.34 -9.64
CA GLN A 351 -28.44 -5.42 -10.04
C GLN A 351 -29.40 -5.10 -8.89
N TYR A 352 -29.05 -5.52 -7.68
CA TYR A 352 -29.78 -5.18 -6.46
C TYR A 352 -29.71 -3.68 -6.17
N ALA A 353 -28.52 -3.10 -6.25
CA ALA A 353 -28.30 -1.66 -6.05
C ALA A 353 -29.09 -0.82 -7.05
N ARG A 354 -29.07 -1.18 -8.35
CA ARG A 354 -29.84 -0.50 -9.41
C ARG A 354 -31.34 -0.53 -9.15
N THR A 355 -31.86 -1.66 -8.66
CA THR A 355 -33.29 -1.86 -8.48
C THR A 355 -33.80 -1.33 -7.15
N THR A 356 -33.07 -1.61 -6.05
CA THR A 356 -33.53 -1.33 -4.67
C THR A 356 -33.18 0.09 -4.22
N PHE A 357 -31.97 0.54 -4.55
CA PHE A 357 -31.49 1.88 -4.17
C PHE A 357 -31.58 2.89 -5.33
N ASN A 358 -32.07 2.48 -6.51
CA ASN A 358 -32.08 3.30 -7.72
C ASN A 358 -30.68 3.91 -7.98
N PHE A 359 -29.65 3.11 -7.78
CA PHE A 359 -28.25 3.52 -7.92
C PHE A 359 -27.54 2.66 -8.98
N ASP A 360 -27.09 3.32 -10.04
CA ASP A 360 -26.17 2.77 -11.03
C ASP A 360 -24.77 3.34 -10.78
N SER A 361 -23.81 2.49 -10.45
CA SER A 361 -22.42 2.90 -10.17
C SER A 361 -21.77 3.60 -11.37
N GLN A 362 -22.22 3.33 -12.61
CA GLN A 362 -21.76 4.05 -13.79
C GLN A 362 -22.23 5.52 -13.81
N SER A 363 -23.32 5.85 -13.11
CA SER A 363 -23.88 7.21 -13.10
C SER A 363 -23.02 8.21 -12.32
N VAL A 364 -22.15 7.78 -11.41
CA VAL A 364 -21.27 8.64 -10.64
C VAL A 364 -19.90 8.85 -11.30
N ARG A 365 -19.43 7.93 -12.15
CA ARG A 365 -18.14 8.03 -12.84
C ARG A 365 -17.90 9.36 -13.57
N PRO A 366 -18.88 9.97 -14.27
CA PRO A 366 -18.69 11.27 -14.89
C PRO A 366 -18.33 12.41 -13.93
N TYR A 367 -18.53 12.24 -12.63
CA TYR A 367 -18.17 13.20 -11.60
C TYR A 367 -16.79 12.94 -11.00
N PHE A 368 -16.22 11.77 -11.21
CA PHE A 368 -14.95 11.31 -10.65
C PHE A 368 -13.87 11.22 -11.74
N THR A 369 -13.49 12.35 -12.33
CA THR A 369 -12.30 12.39 -13.16
C THR A 369 -11.05 12.35 -12.28
N TYR A 370 -10.00 11.66 -12.73
CA TYR A 370 -8.77 11.52 -11.96
C TYR A 370 -8.25 12.87 -11.41
N ASP A 371 -8.10 13.88 -12.26
CA ASP A 371 -7.57 15.20 -11.85
C ASP A 371 -8.38 15.85 -10.72
N ARG A 372 -9.72 15.73 -10.77
CA ARG A 372 -10.59 16.30 -9.73
C ARG A 372 -10.54 15.50 -8.44
N VAL A 373 -10.46 14.19 -8.55
CA VAL A 373 -10.31 13.30 -7.39
C VAL A 373 -8.96 13.57 -6.71
N GLN A 374 -7.87 13.64 -7.47
CA GLN A 374 -6.54 13.98 -6.93
C GLN A 374 -6.58 15.33 -6.20
N GLN A 375 -7.10 16.39 -6.82
CA GLN A 375 -7.20 17.68 -6.16
C GLN A 375 -8.11 17.63 -4.92
N GLY A 376 -9.22 16.89 -5.00
CA GLY A 376 -10.15 16.73 -3.88
C GLY A 376 -9.51 16.02 -2.68
N ILE A 377 -8.67 15.01 -2.91
CA ILE A 377 -7.94 14.31 -1.85
C ILE A 377 -6.87 15.24 -1.24
N LEU A 378 -6.11 15.96 -2.06
CA LEU A 378 -5.12 16.94 -1.57
C LEU A 378 -5.79 18.03 -0.72
N ASP A 379 -6.93 18.59 -1.17
CA ASP A 379 -7.68 19.60 -0.44
C ASP A 379 -8.29 19.05 0.87
N THR A 380 -8.77 17.80 0.84
CA THR A 380 -9.31 17.12 2.02
C THR A 380 -8.24 16.89 3.07
N ALA A 381 -7.09 16.35 2.66
CA ALA A 381 -5.95 16.11 3.55
C ALA A 381 -5.35 17.43 4.07
N ALA A 382 -5.29 18.47 3.24
CA ALA A 382 -4.81 19.79 3.63
C ALA A 382 -5.66 20.37 4.77
N LYS A 383 -6.99 20.27 4.68
CA LYS A 383 -7.91 20.72 5.73
C LYS A 383 -7.87 19.84 6.96
N LEU A 384 -7.93 18.51 6.77
CA LEU A 384 -7.97 17.53 7.86
C LEU A 384 -6.70 17.58 8.71
N PHE A 385 -5.54 17.68 8.07
CA PHE A 385 -4.24 17.61 8.73
C PHE A 385 -3.57 18.97 8.90
N HIS A 386 -4.21 20.08 8.49
CA HIS A 386 -3.65 21.44 8.54
C HIS A 386 -2.28 21.55 7.85
N VAL A 387 -2.18 20.97 6.66
CA VAL A 387 -0.99 21.05 5.80
C VAL A 387 -1.33 21.73 4.47
N SER A 388 -0.32 22.03 3.65
CA SER A 388 -0.51 22.47 2.27
C SER A 388 0.38 21.71 1.31
N PHE A 389 -0.11 21.51 0.09
CA PHE A 389 0.62 20.83 -0.97
C PHE A 389 1.01 21.84 -2.05
N LYS A 390 2.29 21.84 -2.45
CA LYS A 390 2.79 22.67 -3.55
C LYS A 390 3.50 21.77 -4.57
N PRO A 391 3.25 21.93 -5.88
CA PRO A 391 3.97 21.16 -6.89
C PRO A 391 5.49 21.26 -6.72
N ALA A 392 6.19 20.14 -6.92
CA ALA A 392 7.64 20.03 -6.87
C ALA A 392 8.21 19.57 -8.23
N PRO A 393 8.21 20.44 -9.26
CA PRO A 393 8.56 20.06 -10.62
C PRO A 393 10.03 19.65 -10.79
N ASP A 394 10.90 20.05 -9.86
CA ASP A 394 12.32 19.71 -9.86
C ASP A 394 12.65 18.43 -9.10
N ALA A 395 11.63 17.75 -8.53
CA ALA A 395 11.82 16.47 -7.83
C ALA A 395 12.25 15.38 -8.82
N PRO A 396 13.20 14.51 -8.44
CA PRO A 396 13.62 13.41 -9.31
C PRO A 396 12.48 12.39 -9.46
N VAL A 397 12.08 12.13 -10.70
CA VAL A 397 11.04 11.15 -11.04
C VAL A 397 11.55 10.14 -12.06
N TRP A 398 11.02 8.93 -12.02
CA TRP A 398 11.39 7.80 -12.90
C TRP A 398 10.64 7.80 -14.24
N ASP A 399 9.49 8.48 -14.28
CA ASP A 399 8.64 8.58 -15.47
C ASP A 399 8.00 9.97 -15.55
N PRO A 400 7.85 10.55 -16.75
CA PRO A 400 7.22 11.89 -16.92
C PRO A 400 5.76 11.96 -16.45
N SER A 401 5.05 10.83 -16.30
CA SER A 401 3.68 10.78 -15.78
C SER A 401 3.58 10.92 -14.26
N VAL A 402 4.70 10.80 -13.55
CA VAL A 402 4.76 10.93 -12.09
C VAL A 402 4.72 12.40 -11.69
N SER A 403 3.79 12.77 -10.82
CA SER A 403 3.75 14.10 -10.22
C SER A 403 4.33 14.08 -8.80
N ALA A 404 5.05 15.15 -8.44
CA ALA A 404 5.62 15.31 -7.10
C ALA A 404 5.08 16.56 -6.42
N TRP A 405 4.88 16.49 -5.10
CA TRP A 405 4.31 17.56 -4.29
C TRP A 405 5.06 17.70 -2.98
N ASN A 406 5.50 18.92 -2.67
CA ASN A 406 6.05 19.27 -1.36
C ASN A 406 4.91 19.49 -0.36
N VAL A 407 5.03 18.93 0.83
CA VAL A 407 4.06 19.04 1.93
C VAL A 407 4.59 20.03 2.96
N PHE A 408 3.79 21.05 3.30
CA PHE A 408 4.15 22.09 4.25
C PHE A 408 3.21 22.08 5.46
N ASP A 409 3.76 22.26 6.65
CA ASP A 409 3.04 22.62 7.89
C ASP A 409 3.33 24.11 8.17
N GLY A 410 2.35 24.96 7.94
CA GLY A 410 2.60 26.39 7.83
C GLY A 410 3.60 26.70 6.70
N ASP A 411 4.74 27.31 7.05
CA ASP A 411 5.83 27.59 6.13
C ASP A 411 6.95 26.54 6.15
N GLN A 412 6.86 25.55 7.04
CA GLN A 412 7.88 24.50 7.18
C GLN A 412 7.61 23.39 6.16
N LEU A 413 8.60 23.07 5.33
CA LEU A 413 8.60 21.86 4.51
C LEU A 413 8.75 20.64 5.41
N VAL A 414 7.74 19.76 5.42
CA VAL A 414 7.69 18.59 6.31
C VAL A 414 7.74 17.27 5.57
N GLY A 415 7.62 17.26 4.24
CA GLY A 415 7.73 16.04 3.45
C GLY A 415 7.55 16.26 1.97
N ARG A 416 7.75 15.21 1.18
CA ARG A 416 7.46 15.16 -0.24
C ARG A 416 6.71 13.89 -0.60
N VAL A 417 5.76 14.01 -1.52
CA VAL A 417 4.97 12.89 -2.01
C VAL A 417 5.09 12.79 -3.53
N TYR A 418 5.15 11.56 -4.02
CA TYR A 418 5.14 11.21 -5.44
C TYR A 418 3.86 10.45 -5.76
N LEU A 419 3.23 10.79 -6.87
CA LEU A 419 2.00 10.17 -7.34
C LEU A 419 2.25 9.53 -8.71
N ASP A 420 2.43 8.21 -8.70
CA ASP A 420 2.56 7.36 -9.89
C ASP A 420 1.25 6.60 -10.09
N MET A 421 0.30 7.20 -10.81
CA MET A 421 -1.12 6.88 -10.64
C MET A 421 -1.75 6.12 -11.80
N HIS A 422 -1.07 6.02 -12.94
CA HIS A 422 -1.66 5.39 -14.15
C HIS A 422 -0.92 4.13 -14.56
N PRO A 423 -1.60 3.15 -15.18
CA PRO A 423 -0.97 1.94 -15.66
C PRO A 423 -0.02 2.22 -16.82
N ARG A 424 1.12 1.53 -16.84
CA ARG A 424 2.05 1.47 -17.97
C ARG A 424 2.77 0.13 -18.02
N ASP A 425 3.42 -0.14 -19.15
CA ASP A 425 4.17 -1.39 -19.33
C ASP A 425 5.30 -1.51 -18.31
N GLY A 426 5.40 -2.69 -17.71
CA GLY A 426 6.43 -3.02 -16.73
C GLY A 426 6.25 -2.43 -15.33
N LYS A 427 5.23 -1.63 -15.10
CA LYS A 427 4.86 -1.14 -13.77
C LYS A 427 4.08 -2.21 -13.01
N ASP A 428 4.23 -2.24 -11.69
CA ASP A 428 3.41 -3.05 -10.78
C ASP A 428 1.91 -2.77 -11.03
N LYS A 429 1.10 -3.82 -11.01
CA LYS A 429 -0.34 -3.79 -11.34
C LYS A 429 -1.25 -3.63 -10.13
N TRP A 430 -0.66 -3.56 -8.93
CA TRP A 430 -1.41 -3.37 -7.69
C TRP A 430 -1.48 -1.89 -7.28
N PHE A 431 -2.09 -1.63 -6.13
CA PHE A 431 -2.16 -0.33 -5.47
C PHE A 431 -1.32 -0.40 -4.20
N SER A 432 -0.45 0.57 -3.97
CA SER A 432 0.38 0.58 -2.78
C SER A 432 0.92 1.96 -2.44
N SER A 433 1.21 2.17 -1.16
CA SER A 433 2.02 3.26 -0.64
C SER A 433 3.36 2.72 -0.15
N SER A 434 4.44 3.44 -0.46
CA SER A 434 5.79 3.06 -0.02
C SER A 434 6.60 4.28 0.39
N PRO A 435 7.51 4.16 1.38
CA PRO A 435 8.52 5.19 1.62
C PRO A 435 9.49 5.26 0.43
N VAL A 436 9.95 6.46 0.10
CA VAL A 436 11.07 6.72 -0.82
C VAL A 436 12.32 7.04 -0.02
N VAL A 437 12.19 7.99 0.90
CA VAL A 437 13.25 8.39 1.82
C VAL A 437 12.69 8.37 3.24
N PRO A 438 13.29 7.62 4.18
CA PRO A 438 12.92 7.71 5.59
C PRO A 438 13.12 9.13 6.14
N GLY A 439 12.22 9.61 6.98
CA GLY A 439 12.38 10.91 7.61
C GLY A 439 13.30 10.85 8.82
N ILE A 440 14.14 11.89 9.03
CA ILE A 440 14.90 12.09 10.27
C ILE A 440 14.83 13.57 10.61
N LYS A 441 14.23 13.91 11.73
CA LYS A 441 13.99 15.28 12.16
C LYS A 441 15.24 16.16 12.06
N GLY A 442 15.14 17.25 11.31
CA GLY A 442 16.21 18.22 11.12
C GLY A 442 17.40 17.74 10.27
N ARG A 443 17.33 16.52 9.70
CA ARG A 443 18.43 15.91 8.92
C ARG A 443 17.99 15.39 7.56
N GLN A 444 16.86 14.72 7.47
CA GLN A 444 16.39 14.05 6.27
C GLN A 444 14.88 14.21 6.11
N LEU A 445 14.44 14.71 4.96
CA LEU A 445 13.03 14.92 4.67
C LEU A 445 12.35 13.58 4.42
N PRO A 446 11.20 13.27 5.04
CA PRO A 446 10.43 12.08 4.69
C PRO A 446 9.84 12.23 3.28
N GLU A 447 10.01 11.20 2.47
CA GLU A 447 9.43 11.13 1.13
C GLU A 447 8.67 9.81 0.96
N GLY A 448 7.52 9.87 0.28
CA GLY A 448 6.68 8.70 0.03
C GLY A 448 6.05 8.71 -1.35
N VAL A 449 5.68 7.54 -1.84
CA VAL A 449 5.08 7.37 -3.17
C VAL A 449 3.79 6.58 -3.09
N LEU A 450 2.81 6.96 -3.92
CA LEU A 450 1.70 6.10 -4.30
C LEU A 450 1.97 5.48 -5.66
N ILE A 451 1.87 4.17 -5.73
CA ILE A 451 1.93 3.38 -6.97
C ILE A 451 0.54 2.81 -7.21
N CYS A 452 -0.21 3.42 -8.15
CA CYS A 452 -1.59 3.08 -8.44
C CYS A 452 -1.80 2.82 -9.94
N ASN A 453 -2.98 2.30 -10.32
CA ASN A 453 -3.28 1.95 -11.70
C ASN A 453 -4.69 2.43 -12.10
N PHE A 454 -5.01 3.71 -11.81
CA PHE A 454 -6.30 4.32 -12.13
C PHE A 454 -6.43 4.67 -13.60
N ALA A 455 -7.68 4.75 -14.09
CA ALA A 455 -7.99 5.20 -15.43
C ALA A 455 -7.41 6.60 -15.72
N GLY A 456 -7.07 6.89 -16.98
CA GLY A 456 -6.46 8.16 -17.39
C GLY A 456 -5.01 8.02 -17.84
N GLY A 457 -4.26 9.13 -17.79
CA GLY A 457 -2.84 9.18 -18.17
C GLY A 457 -2.60 9.23 -19.67
N LYS A 458 -3.64 9.24 -20.51
CA LYS A 458 -3.52 9.39 -21.97
C LYS A 458 -4.10 10.73 -22.42
N PRO A 459 -3.52 11.40 -23.44
CA PRO A 459 -4.05 12.64 -23.94
C PRO A 459 -5.53 12.50 -24.38
N GLY A 460 -6.41 13.35 -23.82
CA GLY A 460 -7.83 13.37 -24.13
C GLY A 460 -8.69 12.36 -23.35
N ASP A 461 -8.08 11.50 -22.54
CA ASP A 461 -8.79 10.62 -21.62
C ASP A 461 -9.15 11.40 -20.33
N PRO A 462 -10.44 11.53 -19.98
CA PRO A 462 -10.84 12.22 -18.75
C PRO A 462 -10.50 11.44 -17.47
N GLY A 463 -10.04 10.19 -17.55
CA GLY A 463 -9.73 9.33 -16.41
C GLY A 463 -10.94 9.12 -15.52
N LEU A 464 -12.04 8.58 -16.06
CA LEU A 464 -13.27 8.34 -15.29
C LEU A 464 -13.09 7.16 -14.33
N MET A 465 -12.95 7.46 -13.04
CA MET A 465 -12.72 6.48 -11.99
C MET A 465 -14.01 5.77 -11.58
N GLN A 466 -13.87 4.51 -11.17
CA GLN A 466 -14.94 3.79 -10.47
C GLN A 466 -15.08 4.32 -9.03
N TYR A 467 -16.19 4.04 -8.38
CA TYR A 467 -16.37 4.36 -6.95
C TYR A 467 -15.26 3.76 -6.09
N ASP A 468 -14.97 2.46 -6.31
CA ASP A 468 -13.96 1.73 -5.52
C ASP A 468 -12.54 2.24 -5.78
N ASP A 469 -12.23 2.72 -7.00
CA ASP A 469 -10.95 3.37 -7.30
C ASP A 469 -10.74 4.63 -6.43
N VAL A 470 -11.81 5.42 -6.24
CA VAL A 470 -11.71 6.63 -5.41
C VAL A 470 -11.54 6.27 -3.94
N VAL A 471 -12.25 5.24 -3.43
CA VAL A 471 -12.05 4.70 -2.07
C VAL A 471 -10.61 4.22 -1.89
N THR A 472 -10.08 3.45 -2.85
CA THR A 472 -8.69 2.99 -2.84
C THR A 472 -7.70 4.16 -2.83
N PHE A 473 -7.96 5.24 -3.57
CA PHE A 473 -7.09 6.40 -3.54
C PHE A 473 -7.09 7.09 -2.17
N PHE A 474 -8.24 7.21 -1.50
CA PHE A 474 -8.30 7.71 -0.11
C PHE A 474 -7.52 6.80 0.83
N HIS A 475 -7.65 5.48 0.68
CA HIS A 475 -6.92 4.48 1.45
C HIS A 475 -5.40 4.67 1.33
N GLU A 476 -4.85 4.60 0.12
CA GLU A 476 -3.42 4.73 -0.12
C GLU A 476 -2.88 6.10 0.31
N PHE A 477 -3.70 7.15 0.16
CA PHE A 477 -3.34 8.48 0.63
C PHE A 477 -3.29 8.57 2.16
N GLY A 478 -4.07 7.76 2.87
CA GLY A 478 -4.00 7.60 4.32
C GLY A 478 -2.63 7.08 4.78
N HIS A 479 -2.11 6.03 4.14
CA HIS A 479 -0.74 5.55 4.36
C HIS A 479 0.30 6.63 4.07
N LEU A 480 0.16 7.30 2.93
CA LEU A 480 1.09 8.34 2.50
C LEU A 480 1.19 9.47 3.54
N MET A 481 0.03 9.93 4.05
CA MET A 481 0.01 10.97 5.08
C MET A 481 0.56 10.48 6.42
N HIS A 482 0.35 9.22 6.79
CA HIS A 482 0.97 8.62 7.96
C HIS A 482 2.50 8.60 7.82
N ASN A 483 3.02 8.19 6.64
CA ASN A 483 4.46 8.22 6.36
C ASN A 483 5.05 9.63 6.50
N ILE A 484 4.40 10.65 5.93
CA ILE A 484 4.92 12.03 5.95
C ILE A 484 4.84 12.64 7.35
N LEU A 485 3.70 12.56 8.01
CA LEU A 485 3.49 13.18 9.32
C LEU A 485 4.26 12.46 10.43
N GLY A 486 4.37 11.13 10.36
CA GLY A 486 5.20 10.32 11.25
C GLY A 486 6.69 10.41 10.97
N GLY A 487 7.09 11.06 9.86
CA GLY A 487 8.47 11.15 9.40
C GLY A 487 9.36 12.14 10.16
N GLN A 488 8.86 12.80 11.22
CA GLN A 488 9.61 13.80 12.01
C GLN A 488 10.19 13.21 13.30
N GLN A 489 10.67 11.96 13.25
CA GLN A 489 11.29 11.30 14.40
C GLN A 489 12.80 11.55 14.46
N ALA A 490 13.38 11.38 15.66
CA ALA A 490 14.83 11.51 15.86
C ALA A 490 15.64 10.33 15.30
N TRP A 491 14.98 9.21 15.02
CA TRP A 491 15.54 7.93 14.60
C TRP A 491 14.87 7.42 13.34
N SER A 492 15.65 6.91 12.40
CA SER A 492 15.13 6.36 11.14
C SER A 492 14.31 5.10 11.35
N GLY A 493 14.63 4.28 12.34
CA GLY A 493 13.95 3.03 12.62
C GLY A 493 12.54 3.14 13.22
N ILE A 494 12.09 4.35 13.59
CA ILE A 494 10.74 4.61 14.13
C ILE A 494 10.02 5.72 13.36
N THR A 495 10.45 5.99 12.14
CA THR A 495 9.89 7.05 11.29
C THR A 495 8.72 6.56 10.44
N GLY A 496 7.90 7.50 9.98
CA GLY A 496 6.80 7.20 9.06
C GLY A 496 5.76 6.27 9.69
N PHE A 497 5.40 5.21 9.00
CA PHE A 497 4.51 4.16 9.49
C PHE A 497 5.26 2.91 10.00
N SER A 498 6.44 3.09 10.61
CA SER A 498 7.19 1.99 11.28
C SER A 498 6.52 1.55 12.58
N THR A 499 5.22 1.28 12.53
CA THR A 499 4.40 0.70 13.60
C THR A 499 4.37 -0.81 13.48
N GLU A 500 3.66 -1.50 14.38
CA GLU A 500 3.31 -2.91 14.21
C GLU A 500 2.48 -3.07 12.92
N THR A 501 2.68 -4.20 12.22
CA THR A 501 1.97 -4.48 10.95
C THR A 501 0.45 -4.50 11.16
N ASP A 502 -0.02 -4.92 12.32
CA ASP A 502 -1.44 -4.94 12.67
C ASP A 502 -1.96 -3.61 13.26
N PHE A 503 -1.33 -2.50 12.87
CA PHE A 503 -1.79 -1.12 13.02
C PHE A 503 -1.67 -0.31 11.72
N VAL A 504 -0.90 -0.79 10.76
CA VAL A 504 -0.52 -0.02 9.58
C VAL A 504 -1.72 0.38 8.71
N GLU A 505 -2.78 -0.45 8.67
CA GLU A 505 -3.99 -0.22 7.89
C GLU A 505 -5.03 0.68 8.61
N ALA A 506 -4.88 0.93 9.90
CA ALA A 506 -5.88 1.72 10.64
C ALA A 506 -5.97 3.19 10.14
N PRO A 507 -4.86 3.91 9.85
CA PRO A 507 -4.92 5.26 9.28
C PRO A 507 -5.46 5.31 7.85
N SER A 508 -5.15 4.34 7.01
CA SER A 508 -5.62 4.26 5.63
C SER A 508 -7.13 3.99 5.58
N GLN A 509 -7.60 2.98 6.30
CA GLN A 509 -9.01 2.61 6.38
C GLN A 509 -9.87 3.68 7.09
N MET A 510 -9.27 4.48 7.98
CA MET A 510 -9.97 5.61 8.58
C MET A 510 -10.23 6.71 7.54
N LEU A 511 -9.27 6.98 6.65
CA LEU A 511 -9.45 8.03 5.64
C LEU A 511 -10.51 7.66 4.58
N GLU A 512 -10.75 6.37 4.30
CA GLU A 512 -11.85 5.90 3.45
C GLU A 512 -13.21 6.42 3.90
N GLU A 513 -13.45 6.51 5.22
CA GLU A 513 -14.77 6.90 5.76
C GLU A 513 -15.12 8.37 5.45
N PHE A 514 -14.12 9.24 5.18
CA PHE A 514 -14.34 10.62 4.76
C PHE A 514 -14.96 10.74 3.37
N PHE A 515 -14.73 9.77 2.50
CA PHE A 515 -15.28 9.74 1.14
C PHE A 515 -16.82 9.63 1.11
N ARG A 516 -17.46 9.32 2.22
CA ARG A 516 -18.93 9.21 2.33
C ARG A 516 -19.62 10.55 2.63
N ASP A 517 -18.86 11.57 3.03
CA ASP A 517 -19.42 12.86 3.42
C ASP A 517 -19.84 13.71 2.22
N PRO A 518 -21.11 14.15 2.14
CA PRO A 518 -21.59 14.96 1.02
C PRO A 518 -20.87 16.31 0.89
N GLY A 519 -20.38 16.91 1.98
CA GLY A 519 -19.63 18.16 1.96
C GLY A 519 -18.29 18.01 1.31
N ILE A 520 -17.58 16.92 1.63
CA ILE A 520 -16.27 16.55 1.04
C ILE A 520 -16.44 16.21 -0.44
N LEU A 521 -17.35 15.30 -0.77
CA LEU A 521 -17.59 14.87 -2.14
C LEU A 521 -17.94 16.04 -3.06
N ARG A 522 -18.90 16.88 -2.65
CA ARG A 522 -19.41 18.00 -3.46
C ARG A 522 -18.37 19.11 -3.67
N ALA A 523 -17.32 19.16 -2.88
CA ALA A 523 -16.24 20.11 -3.07
C ALA A 523 -15.48 19.84 -4.38
N PHE A 524 -15.28 18.58 -4.77
CA PHE A 524 -14.50 18.22 -5.96
C PHE A 524 -15.30 17.44 -7.03
N ALA A 525 -16.30 16.63 -6.66
CA ALA A 525 -17.04 15.79 -7.58
C ALA A 525 -17.95 16.64 -8.48
N LYS A 526 -17.51 16.89 -9.70
CA LYS A 526 -18.23 17.67 -10.71
C LYS A 526 -18.21 16.94 -12.05
N HIS A 527 -19.35 16.90 -12.72
CA HIS A 527 -19.48 16.26 -14.03
C HIS A 527 -18.49 16.83 -15.05
N TYR A 528 -17.72 15.97 -15.72
CA TYR A 528 -16.57 16.37 -16.53
C TYR A 528 -16.93 17.23 -17.76
N GLN A 529 -18.15 17.09 -18.32
CA GLN A 529 -18.62 17.87 -19.47
C GLN A 529 -19.43 19.09 -19.03
N THR A 530 -20.34 18.95 -18.06
CA THR A 530 -21.31 19.99 -17.70
C THR A 530 -20.87 20.85 -16.51
N ASN A 531 -19.84 20.41 -15.78
CA ASN A 531 -19.38 21.00 -14.51
C ASN A 531 -20.44 21.03 -13.40
N GLN A 532 -21.52 20.28 -13.56
CA GLN A 532 -22.56 20.14 -12.53
C GLN A 532 -21.98 19.39 -11.32
N VAL A 533 -22.22 19.94 -10.13
CA VAL A 533 -21.84 19.31 -8.85
C VAL A 533 -22.64 18.03 -8.64
N LEU A 534 -22.01 17.01 -8.09
CA LEU A 534 -22.65 15.73 -7.75
C LEU A 534 -23.90 15.97 -6.87
N PRO A 535 -25.10 15.53 -7.30
CA PRO A 535 -26.35 15.74 -6.57
C PRO A 535 -26.36 15.02 -5.21
N ILE A 536 -26.94 15.63 -4.19
CA ILE A 536 -27.01 15.05 -2.83
C ILE A 536 -27.80 13.73 -2.85
N ASP A 537 -28.93 13.68 -3.54
CA ASP A 537 -29.74 12.46 -3.64
C ASP A 537 -29.00 11.30 -4.33
N LEU A 538 -28.06 11.59 -5.23
CA LEU A 538 -27.20 10.58 -5.83
C LEU A 538 -26.13 10.12 -4.85
N ILE A 539 -25.58 11.00 -4.01
CA ILE A 539 -24.66 10.65 -2.92
C ILE A 539 -25.35 9.76 -1.90
N ASP A 540 -26.60 10.11 -1.49
CA ASP A 540 -27.36 9.31 -0.52
C ASP A 540 -27.61 7.89 -1.04
N ARG A 541 -28.01 7.75 -2.32
CA ARG A 541 -28.20 6.44 -2.96
C ARG A 541 -26.88 5.66 -3.08
N MET A 542 -25.79 6.34 -3.43
CA MET A 542 -24.44 5.77 -3.49
C MET A 542 -24.02 5.23 -2.12
N ASN A 543 -24.23 6.01 -1.05
CA ASN A 543 -23.87 5.60 0.31
C ASN A 543 -24.75 4.44 0.81
N GLN A 544 -26.05 4.41 0.47
CA GLN A 544 -26.92 3.26 0.76
C GLN A 544 -26.47 2.00 0.02
N ALA A 545 -26.15 2.13 -1.27
CA ALA A 545 -25.67 1.01 -2.07
C ALA A 545 -24.33 0.48 -1.56
N SER A 546 -23.39 1.36 -1.19
CA SER A 546 -22.08 0.97 -0.64
C SER A 546 -22.13 0.44 0.79
N ALA A 547 -23.22 0.65 1.51
CA ALA A 547 -23.43 0.04 2.82
C ALA A 547 -23.91 -1.40 2.72
N PHE A 548 -24.63 -1.77 1.64
CA PHE A 548 -25.06 -3.13 1.40
C PHE A 548 -23.87 -4.04 1.09
N GLY A 549 -23.78 -5.20 1.72
CA GLY A 549 -22.70 -6.17 1.53
C GLY A 549 -21.50 -5.98 2.47
N ARG A 550 -21.54 -5.04 3.42
CA ARG A 550 -20.45 -4.82 4.39
C ARG A 550 -20.16 -6.05 5.24
N ALA A 551 -21.18 -6.74 5.75
CA ALA A 551 -20.99 -7.93 6.54
C ALA A 551 -20.47 -9.09 5.67
N GLY A 552 -20.87 -9.17 4.41
CA GLY A 552 -20.30 -10.08 3.41
C GLY A 552 -18.82 -9.76 3.13
N TRP A 553 -18.43 -8.49 3.08
CA TRP A 553 -17.04 -8.08 2.99
C TRP A 553 -16.25 -8.52 4.23
N VAL A 554 -16.78 -8.29 5.44
CA VAL A 554 -16.13 -8.74 6.69
C VAL A 554 -15.91 -10.25 6.68
N GLN A 555 -16.92 -11.04 6.30
CA GLN A 555 -16.77 -12.49 6.19
C GLN A 555 -15.71 -12.89 5.14
N GLY A 556 -15.56 -12.13 4.05
CA GLY A 556 -14.49 -12.29 3.09
C GLY A 556 -13.11 -12.05 3.71
N GLN A 557 -12.96 -10.96 4.49
CA GLN A 557 -11.70 -10.68 5.19
C GLN A 557 -11.38 -11.76 6.24
N LEU A 558 -12.39 -12.26 6.95
CA LEU A 558 -12.22 -13.39 7.88
C LEU A 558 -11.79 -14.68 7.17
N PHE A 559 -12.29 -14.92 5.95
CA PHE A 559 -11.83 -16.03 5.13
C PHE A 559 -10.34 -15.91 4.82
N TYR A 560 -9.88 -14.78 4.30
CA TYR A 560 -8.46 -14.57 3.99
C TYR A 560 -7.58 -14.65 5.24
N SER A 561 -8.02 -14.07 6.34
CA SER A 561 -7.32 -14.10 7.63
C SER A 561 -7.20 -15.53 8.19
N THR A 562 -8.31 -16.29 8.18
CA THR A 562 -8.32 -17.65 8.68
C THR A 562 -7.51 -18.58 7.78
N TYR A 563 -7.64 -18.45 6.46
CA TYR A 563 -6.86 -19.24 5.52
C TYR A 563 -5.36 -19.00 5.68
N SER A 564 -4.93 -17.73 5.80
CA SER A 564 -3.51 -17.42 6.01
C SER A 564 -3.00 -17.95 7.35
N LEU A 565 -3.78 -17.82 8.42
CA LEU A 565 -3.46 -18.38 9.73
C LEU A 565 -3.37 -19.91 9.68
N ASP A 566 -4.37 -20.58 9.09
CA ASP A 566 -4.46 -22.04 9.00
C ASP A 566 -3.31 -22.67 8.19
N LEU A 567 -2.74 -21.93 7.25
CA LEU A 567 -1.53 -22.35 6.55
C LEU A 567 -0.25 -22.23 7.39
N HIS A 568 -0.20 -21.33 8.38
CA HIS A 568 1.02 -21.04 9.14
C HIS A 568 1.01 -21.58 10.59
N ASP A 569 -0.13 -22.06 11.08
CA ASP A 569 -0.30 -22.53 12.46
C ASP A 569 -0.41 -24.06 12.57
N ARG A 570 0.20 -24.79 11.64
CA ARG A 570 0.21 -26.25 11.62
C ARG A 570 1.48 -26.82 10.98
N PRO A 571 1.82 -28.11 11.26
CA PRO A 571 2.91 -28.79 10.58
C PRO A 571 2.70 -28.87 9.05
N PRO A 572 3.76 -28.69 8.24
CA PRO A 572 3.62 -28.59 6.77
C PRO A 572 3.15 -29.90 6.11
N ASP A 573 3.39 -31.06 6.71
CA ASP A 573 2.90 -32.37 6.25
C ASP A 573 1.38 -32.54 6.40
N THR A 574 0.73 -31.66 7.14
CA THR A 574 -0.74 -31.64 7.32
C THR A 574 -1.42 -30.62 6.37
N ILE A 575 -0.67 -29.91 5.53
CA ILE A 575 -1.21 -28.89 4.65
C ILE A 575 -1.67 -29.50 3.33
N ASP A 576 -2.99 -29.56 3.17
CA ASP A 576 -3.65 -29.71 1.87
C ASP A 576 -4.28 -28.37 1.51
N LEU A 577 -3.63 -27.60 0.61
CA LEU A 577 -4.08 -26.26 0.21
C LEU A 577 -5.51 -26.24 -0.31
N ASP A 578 -5.93 -27.27 -1.07
CA ASP A 578 -7.26 -27.35 -1.66
C ASP A 578 -8.32 -27.73 -0.61
N ALA A 579 -8.01 -28.63 0.31
CA ALA A 579 -8.92 -29.04 1.38
C ALA A 579 -9.14 -27.90 2.39
N ILE A 580 -8.07 -27.19 2.78
CA ILE A 580 -8.16 -26.04 3.68
C ILE A 580 -8.95 -24.92 2.98
N LEU A 581 -8.65 -24.62 1.72
CA LEU A 581 -9.39 -23.64 0.92
C LEU A 581 -10.91 -23.92 0.91
N ARG A 582 -11.31 -25.15 0.65
CA ARG A 582 -12.73 -25.54 0.63
C ARG A 582 -13.39 -25.41 2.00
N THR A 583 -12.67 -25.80 3.06
CA THR A 583 -13.18 -25.76 4.43
C THR A 583 -13.42 -24.32 4.88
N ASP A 584 -12.43 -23.46 4.71
CA ASP A 584 -12.52 -22.06 5.14
C ASP A 584 -13.50 -21.28 4.26
N TYR A 585 -13.51 -21.55 2.95
CA TYR A 585 -14.51 -20.97 2.06
C TYR A 585 -15.93 -21.28 2.50
N ALA A 586 -16.23 -22.54 2.80
CA ALA A 586 -17.55 -22.98 3.24
C ALA A 586 -17.95 -22.43 4.62
N ARG A 587 -16.97 -22.10 5.46
CA ARG A 587 -17.20 -21.48 6.77
C ARG A 587 -17.70 -20.05 6.66
N PHE A 588 -17.12 -19.26 5.77
CA PHE A 588 -17.32 -17.81 5.72
C PHE A 588 -18.22 -17.35 4.58
N TYR A 589 -18.21 -18.02 3.43
CA TYR A 589 -19.00 -17.60 2.27
C TYR A 589 -20.30 -18.39 2.15
N PRO A 590 -21.44 -17.71 1.98
CA PRO A 590 -22.73 -18.35 1.68
C PRO A 590 -22.84 -18.78 0.20
N TYR A 591 -21.92 -18.35 -0.65
CA TYR A 591 -21.88 -18.65 -2.09
C TYR A 591 -21.28 -20.04 -2.31
N PRO A 592 -21.86 -20.91 -3.20
CA PRO A 592 -21.26 -22.20 -3.52
C PRO A 592 -19.82 -22.08 -4.01
N PHE A 593 -18.96 -22.98 -3.52
CA PHE A 593 -17.58 -23.07 -4.01
C PHE A 593 -17.54 -23.44 -5.48
N VAL A 594 -16.69 -22.79 -6.27
CA VAL A 594 -16.50 -23.07 -7.69
C VAL A 594 -15.31 -24.02 -7.85
N ASP A 595 -15.57 -25.22 -8.35
CA ASP A 595 -14.52 -26.19 -8.62
C ASP A 595 -13.49 -25.65 -9.61
N GLY A 596 -12.22 -25.90 -9.35
CA GLY A 596 -11.12 -25.34 -10.11
C GLY A 596 -10.53 -24.06 -9.52
N ASN A 597 -11.16 -23.44 -8.53
CA ASN A 597 -10.55 -22.33 -7.78
C ASN A 597 -9.27 -22.77 -7.11
N ARG A 598 -8.19 -22.01 -7.32
CA ARG A 598 -6.83 -22.19 -6.79
C ARG A 598 -6.27 -20.84 -6.31
N PHE A 599 -7.13 -20.04 -5.69
CA PHE A 599 -6.83 -18.64 -5.37
C PHE A 599 -5.51 -18.46 -4.61
N TYR A 600 -5.08 -19.44 -3.83
CA TYR A 600 -3.83 -19.41 -3.09
C TYR A 600 -2.59 -19.20 -3.97
N ALA A 601 -2.64 -19.62 -5.24
CA ALA A 601 -1.54 -19.41 -6.17
C ALA A 601 -1.42 -17.93 -6.63
N GLY A 602 -2.52 -17.18 -6.53
CA GLY A 602 -2.59 -15.75 -6.82
C GLY A 602 -2.58 -14.85 -5.58
N PHE A 603 -2.58 -15.43 -4.38
CA PHE A 603 -2.71 -14.66 -3.14
C PHE A 603 -1.34 -14.17 -2.63
N GLY A 604 -0.85 -13.09 -3.24
CA GLY A 604 0.47 -12.49 -2.96
C GLY A 604 0.68 -12.10 -1.51
N HIS A 605 -0.39 -11.75 -0.77
CA HIS A 605 -0.34 -11.41 0.66
C HIS A 605 0.29 -12.51 1.52
N LEU A 606 0.20 -13.80 1.12
CA LEU A 606 0.89 -14.88 1.82
C LEU A 606 2.41 -14.73 1.83
N MET A 607 2.99 -13.96 0.91
CA MET A 607 4.43 -13.70 0.89
C MET A 607 4.83 -12.56 1.85
N GLY A 608 4.12 -11.43 1.81
CA GLY A 608 4.41 -10.23 2.62
C GLY A 608 3.78 -10.27 4.01
N TYR A 609 2.44 -10.37 4.09
CA TYR A 609 1.72 -10.40 5.38
C TYR A 609 1.81 -11.76 6.11
N THR A 610 2.21 -12.80 5.42
CA THR A 610 2.38 -14.17 5.99
C THR A 610 1.10 -14.71 6.63
N SER A 611 1.08 -14.92 7.96
CA SER A 611 -0.12 -15.27 8.74
C SER A 611 -0.93 -14.04 9.16
N ASN A 612 -0.40 -12.82 8.96
CA ASN A 612 -0.92 -11.60 9.59
C ASN A 612 -1.96 -10.86 8.74
N TYR A 613 -2.67 -11.54 7.84
CA TYR A 613 -3.75 -10.93 7.05
C TYR A 613 -4.92 -10.40 7.91
N TYR A 614 -5.04 -10.88 9.15
CA TYR A 614 -6.06 -10.39 10.11
C TYR A 614 -5.97 -8.88 10.37
N THR A 615 -4.85 -8.24 10.06
CA THR A 615 -4.61 -6.80 10.21
C THR A 615 -5.75 -6.00 9.58
N TYR A 616 -6.20 -6.36 8.38
CA TYR A 616 -7.27 -5.66 7.67
C TYR A 616 -8.60 -5.62 8.45
N VAL A 617 -8.87 -6.66 9.23
CA VAL A 617 -10.08 -6.72 10.09
C VAL A 617 -9.85 -5.96 11.39
N LEU A 618 -8.70 -6.15 12.05
CA LEU A 618 -8.35 -5.47 13.29
C LEU A 618 -8.28 -3.96 13.07
N ASP A 619 -7.62 -3.55 12.02
CA ASP A 619 -7.44 -2.14 11.69
C ASP A 619 -8.74 -1.49 11.23
N LYS A 620 -9.67 -2.21 10.56
CA LYS A 620 -11.00 -1.69 10.28
C LYS A 620 -11.82 -1.45 11.56
N VAL A 621 -11.68 -2.34 12.55
CA VAL A 621 -12.29 -2.12 13.89
C VAL A 621 -11.72 -0.83 14.52
N ILE A 622 -10.40 -0.65 14.47
CA ILE A 622 -9.73 0.56 14.99
C ILE A 622 -10.13 1.79 14.18
N ALA A 623 -10.13 1.72 12.86
CA ALA A 623 -10.42 2.82 11.95
C ALA A 623 -11.83 3.39 12.16
N VAL A 624 -12.86 2.53 12.24
CA VAL A 624 -14.22 3.00 12.47
C VAL A 624 -14.42 3.49 13.90
N ASP A 625 -13.68 2.96 14.88
CA ASP A 625 -13.68 3.47 16.26
C ASP A 625 -13.01 4.85 16.34
N PHE A 626 -11.92 5.08 15.61
CA PHE A 626 -11.32 6.40 15.43
C PHE A 626 -12.29 7.36 14.75
N PHE A 627 -12.91 6.97 13.64
CA PHE A 627 -13.86 7.81 12.90
C PHE A 627 -15.08 8.18 13.73
N SER A 628 -15.49 7.32 14.68
CA SER A 628 -16.60 7.61 15.59
C SER A 628 -16.38 8.84 16.52
N GLN A 629 -15.13 9.28 16.66
CA GLN A 629 -14.73 10.43 17.48
C GLN A 629 -14.85 11.76 16.73
N PHE A 630 -15.09 11.74 15.42
CA PHE A 630 -15.23 12.94 14.61
C PHE A 630 -16.66 13.47 14.62
N ASP A 631 -16.82 14.81 14.66
CA ASP A 631 -18.12 15.44 14.51
C ASP A 631 -18.64 15.28 13.07
N LYS A 632 -19.71 14.52 12.89
CA LYS A 632 -20.32 14.26 11.58
C LYS A 632 -20.80 15.55 10.86
N ASN A 633 -21.01 16.65 11.58
CA ASN A 633 -21.38 17.93 10.99
C ASN A 633 -20.15 18.78 10.59
N ASN A 634 -18.94 18.39 11.02
CA ASN A 634 -17.72 19.14 10.77
C ASN A 634 -16.49 18.19 10.74
N LEU A 635 -16.50 17.22 9.83
CA LEU A 635 -15.47 16.16 9.76
C LEU A 635 -14.05 16.70 9.56
N LEU A 636 -13.88 17.75 8.74
CA LEU A 636 -12.56 18.32 8.42
C LEU A 636 -12.10 19.39 9.40
N GLY A 637 -12.96 19.80 10.32
CA GLY A 637 -12.66 20.82 11.31
C GLY A 637 -12.68 20.28 12.73
N GLY A 638 -12.35 21.13 13.68
CA GLY A 638 -12.47 20.84 15.09
C GLY A 638 -11.27 20.12 15.72
N GLU A 639 -11.43 19.82 17.01
CA GLU A 639 -10.34 19.25 17.82
C GLU A 639 -9.98 17.81 17.45
N ALA A 640 -10.95 17.04 16.93
CA ALA A 640 -10.75 15.62 16.63
C ALA A 640 -9.69 15.41 15.56
N ALA A 641 -9.68 16.21 14.48
CA ALA A 641 -8.73 16.12 13.40
C ALA A 641 -7.27 16.33 13.87
N MET A 642 -7.05 17.43 14.61
CA MET A 642 -5.72 17.73 15.14
C MET A 642 -5.31 16.79 16.28
N ARG A 643 -6.26 16.31 17.09
CA ARG A 643 -5.97 15.27 18.10
C ARG A 643 -5.56 13.95 17.42
N TYR A 644 -6.24 13.56 16.34
CA TYR A 644 -5.90 12.39 15.54
C TYR A 644 -4.48 12.54 14.94
N ARG A 645 -4.20 13.64 14.24
CA ARG A 645 -2.88 13.91 13.71
C ARG A 645 -1.78 13.78 14.78
N LYS A 646 -1.95 14.42 15.94
CA LYS A 646 -0.95 14.47 17.02
C LYS A 646 -0.83 13.17 17.81
N ALA A 647 -1.93 12.46 18.03
CA ALA A 647 -1.94 11.27 18.87
C ALA A 647 -1.63 9.98 18.09
N VAL A 648 -1.93 9.96 16.77
CA VAL A 648 -1.83 8.76 15.95
C VAL A 648 -0.78 8.89 14.86
N LEU A 649 -0.83 9.95 14.03
CA LEU A 649 0.03 10.03 12.84
C LEU A 649 1.43 10.56 13.16
N GLU A 650 1.55 11.70 13.85
CA GLU A 650 2.84 12.33 14.15
C GLU A 650 3.78 11.46 14.99
N PRO A 651 3.31 10.62 15.93
CA PRO A 651 4.20 9.75 16.65
C PRO A 651 4.92 8.71 15.77
N GLY A 652 4.34 8.31 14.62
CA GLY A 652 4.90 7.24 13.80
C GLY A 652 5.14 5.98 14.63
N GLY A 653 6.28 5.32 14.46
CA GLY A 653 6.70 4.14 15.24
C GLY A 653 7.35 4.46 16.58
N SER A 654 7.23 5.70 17.12
CA SER A 654 7.83 6.06 18.42
C SER A 654 7.06 5.52 19.63
N LYS A 655 5.90 4.90 19.41
CA LYS A 655 5.05 4.27 20.41
C LYS A 655 4.43 3.00 19.84
N ALA A 656 4.06 2.07 20.71
CA ALA A 656 3.30 0.89 20.32
C ALA A 656 1.91 1.28 19.78
N GLY A 657 1.39 0.56 18.79
CA GLY A 657 0.08 0.79 18.21
C GLY A 657 -1.06 0.79 19.24
N THR A 658 -0.99 -0.09 20.24
CA THR A 658 -1.94 -0.09 21.37
C THR A 658 -1.91 1.20 22.20
N GLU A 659 -0.74 1.86 22.27
CA GLU A 659 -0.61 3.16 22.94
C GLU A 659 -1.15 4.30 22.05
N LEU A 660 -0.92 4.23 20.74
CA LEU A 660 -1.51 5.18 19.78
C LEU A 660 -3.05 5.16 19.86
N VAL A 661 -3.63 3.96 19.87
CA VAL A 661 -5.10 3.77 20.03
C VAL A 661 -5.59 4.40 21.33
N ARG A 662 -4.96 4.07 22.46
CA ARG A 662 -5.35 4.63 23.77
C ARG A 662 -5.16 6.14 23.86
N SER A 663 -4.11 6.68 23.22
CA SER A 663 -3.82 8.11 23.21
C SER A 663 -4.92 8.92 22.51
N PHE A 664 -5.56 8.36 21.50
CA PHE A 664 -6.64 9.02 20.78
C PHE A 664 -8.03 8.73 21.37
N LEU A 665 -8.34 7.45 21.68
CA LEU A 665 -9.66 7.02 22.16
C LEU A 665 -9.84 7.23 23.68
N GLY A 666 -8.76 7.34 24.46
CA GLY A 666 -8.80 7.29 25.93
C GLY A 666 -9.03 5.89 26.51
N ARG A 667 -9.14 4.86 25.67
CA ARG A 667 -9.39 3.45 25.97
C ARG A 667 -8.84 2.53 24.88
N PRO A 668 -8.76 1.22 25.08
CA PRO A 668 -8.56 0.27 23.97
C PRO A 668 -9.72 0.35 22.96
N GLN A 669 -9.48 -0.07 21.72
CA GLN A 669 -10.54 -0.29 20.72
C GLN A 669 -11.55 -1.33 21.19
N ASN A 670 -12.77 -1.27 20.64
CA ASN A 670 -13.81 -2.28 20.82
C ASN A 670 -14.66 -2.45 19.55
N LEU A 671 -15.56 -3.41 19.55
CA LEU A 671 -16.40 -3.71 18.39
C LEU A 671 -17.69 -2.84 18.30
N ASP A 672 -17.92 -1.87 19.19
CA ASP A 672 -19.22 -1.17 19.22
C ASP A 672 -19.41 -0.31 17.96
N ALA A 673 -18.42 0.51 17.60
CA ALA A 673 -18.46 1.31 16.38
C ALA A 673 -18.51 0.43 15.12
N PHE A 674 -17.80 -0.69 15.13
CA PHE A 674 -17.77 -1.64 14.02
C PHE A 674 -19.12 -2.34 13.81
N LYS A 675 -19.82 -2.74 14.88
CA LYS A 675 -21.19 -3.27 14.79
C LYS A 675 -22.16 -2.24 14.22
N LEU A 676 -22.07 -1.00 14.68
CA LEU A 676 -22.89 0.09 14.15
C LEU A 676 -22.61 0.36 12.67
N TRP A 677 -21.36 0.31 12.25
CA TRP A 677 -20.94 0.47 10.86
C TRP A 677 -21.49 -0.65 9.96
N MET A 678 -21.52 -1.90 10.42
CA MET A 678 -22.16 -2.99 9.69
C MET A 678 -23.68 -2.86 9.63
N ASP A 679 -24.32 -2.43 10.74
CA ASP A 679 -25.78 -2.33 10.81
C ASP A 679 -26.37 -1.12 10.04
N GLU A 680 -25.52 -0.20 9.55
CA GLU A 680 -26.00 0.96 8.77
C GLU A 680 -26.75 0.54 7.49
N GLU A 681 -26.39 -0.58 6.87
CA GLU A 681 -27.06 -1.10 5.67
C GLU A 681 -28.55 -1.40 5.89
N PHE A 682 -28.94 -1.79 7.11
CA PHE A 682 -30.32 -2.18 7.44
C PHE A 682 -31.17 -0.99 7.92
N ARG A 683 -30.58 0.18 8.20
CA ARG A 683 -31.32 1.34 8.73
C ARG A 683 -32.24 1.99 7.70
N GLY A 684 -32.01 1.79 6.41
CA GLY A 684 -32.85 2.32 5.33
C GLY A 684 -33.93 1.37 4.82
N THR A 685 -33.94 0.09 5.22
CA THR A 685 -34.88 -0.94 4.73
C THR A 685 -36.09 -1.17 5.65
N ALA A 686 -36.16 -0.47 6.79
CA ALA A 686 -37.24 -0.61 7.78
C ALA A 686 -38.38 0.43 7.59
N GLN A 687 -38.70 0.84 6.34
CA GLN A 687 -39.90 1.61 6.01
C GLN A 687 -40.86 0.83 5.11
#